data_9d0df692fe25fe61f341e3407bed6a4e
#
_entry.id   9d0df692fe25fe61f341e3407bed6a4e
#
_cell.length_a   1.000
_cell.length_b   1.000
_cell.length_c   1.000
_cell.angle_alpha   90.00
_cell.angle_beta   90.00
_cell.angle_gamma   90.00
#
_symmetry.space_group_name_H-M   'P 1'
#
loop_
_entity.id
_entity.type
_entity.pdbx_description
1 polymer ?
#
loop_
_entity_poly.entity_id
_entity_poly.type
_entity_poly.pdbx_seq_one_letter_code
_entity_poly.pdbx_strand_id
1 'polypeptide(L)'
;MYIKKLFLLAFILLWQMPFAQVTNQGKPLSWKVEDQIDVQPFQLPDFDLKARLQQDSIRDLDRSKPYRFGKEFSVDIDINEDGQWINLSNGSRVWVMNIRSNNAKTINFIFDEFHLPEGSKLYFYNDQKTDLLGAYTSSQNQDNGVFGSWLVDGDNIWIAYQEPSNTTEDVKLHLSKAVHGYRSVTDYETTQKGLNDSGDCNLDVDCSIGSDFDDKKDELKRSVGLMVVGGNGFCTGTLINNTNNDETQYFLTANHCTGGNPGTWAFRFNWVSPNPECATTDQSANGAFDETASGSSMIASNAKSDMALLQINPPLPSSWDLVWAGWDRSGTNPNFSVGIHHPSGDIMKTCRNDDPRQQTTTSFNGESNMEIWLVDNWEQGVTEQGSSGSALFDQNGRIIGQLAGGAAACSGTSNNGQIDFYGRFDVSWDFGNTPSSRLSDWLDPGNTGAMTLDQFPPEQVFANDATVSISNLPDETCDGQVDPSINIMNNGTNDLTSATIDYQFNSQSLPTINWTGSLAQGESEVVATPNFTATSTNNTLSVDLSQPNGIADENDTNNSVSSQFTKLEDFTTNQNELNLTINTDDYGNETTWEIIDDAGNLIDEGGPYSNNTTVNETITVADQTCFEFTIKDSYGDGICCDFGSGGYTLDTDNQVEIISGGDFGDSESVSFRIENNLSINELEAADLVIYPNPVRSSLTIEAETSSIYSYTIYSINGRRILNGKFEGENTSISTNKLSSGVYLLQLSDENKNKITKRIIKE
;
A
#
# COMPACT_ATOMS: atom_id res chain seq x y z
N MET A 1 -37.13 -47.97 -38.87
CA MET A 1 -35.94 -47.20 -39.23
C MET A 1 -36.36 -45.72 -39.23
N TYR A 2 -36.32 -45.08 -38.05
CA TYR A 2 -36.65 -43.65 -37.89
C TYR A 2 -35.48 -42.96 -37.21
N ILE A 3 -34.76 -42.12 -37.95
CA ILE A 3 -33.68 -41.25 -37.47
C ILE A 3 -34.37 -40.04 -36.84
N LYS A 4 -34.31 -39.93 -35.51
CA LYS A 4 -34.69 -38.72 -34.81
C LYS A 4 -33.54 -37.71 -34.92
N LYS A 5 -33.76 -36.61 -35.66
CA LYS A 5 -32.91 -35.44 -35.63
C LYS A 5 -33.16 -34.74 -34.30
N LEU A 6 -32.15 -34.75 -33.45
CA LEU A 6 -32.07 -33.96 -32.21
C LEU A 6 -31.68 -32.52 -32.63
N PHE A 7 -32.61 -31.61 -32.59
CA PHE A 7 -32.31 -30.18 -32.67
C PHE A 7 -31.74 -29.74 -31.30
N LEU A 8 -30.44 -29.53 -31.27
CA LEU A 8 -29.76 -28.87 -30.17
C LEU A 8 -30.03 -27.37 -30.33
N LEU A 9 -31.07 -26.82 -29.62
CA LEU A 9 -31.21 -25.40 -29.41
C LEU A 9 -30.13 -24.99 -28.42
N ALA A 10 -29.03 -24.47 -28.94
CA ALA A 10 -28.08 -23.70 -28.13
C ALA A 10 -28.78 -22.38 -27.76
N PHE A 11 -29.32 -22.32 -26.56
CA PHE A 11 -29.70 -21.06 -25.92
C PHE A 11 -28.38 -20.34 -25.65
N ILE A 12 -27.97 -19.45 -26.53
CA ILE A 12 -26.99 -18.42 -26.24
C ILE A 12 -27.71 -17.48 -25.27
N LEU A 13 -27.55 -17.74 -23.97
CA LEU A 13 -27.72 -16.72 -22.96
C LEU A 13 -26.60 -15.70 -23.27
N LEU A 14 -26.98 -14.64 -23.97
CA LEU A 14 -26.27 -13.37 -23.87
C LEU A 14 -26.37 -12.99 -22.39
N TRP A 15 -25.36 -13.37 -21.60
CA TRP A 15 -25.08 -12.66 -20.36
C TRP A 15 -24.84 -11.21 -20.79
N GLN A 16 -25.83 -10.38 -20.63
CA GLN A 16 -25.60 -8.96 -20.47
C GLN A 16 -24.85 -8.89 -19.14
N MET A 17 -23.52 -8.87 -19.21
CA MET A 17 -22.73 -8.42 -18.05
C MET A 17 -23.25 -7.02 -17.75
N PRO A 18 -23.80 -6.75 -16.57
CA PRO A 18 -24.03 -5.37 -16.17
C PRO A 18 -22.67 -4.69 -16.29
N PHE A 19 -22.59 -3.67 -17.15
CA PHE A 19 -21.43 -2.82 -17.19
C PHE A 19 -21.44 -2.02 -15.88
N ALA A 20 -20.72 -2.54 -14.93
CA ALA A 20 -20.47 -1.89 -13.69
C ALA A 20 -19.70 -0.60 -13.94
N GLN A 21 -19.89 0.34 -13.06
CA GLN A 21 -19.10 1.54 -12.99
C GLN A 21 -17.67 1.12 -12.58
N VAL A 22 -16.78 0.99 -13.54
CA VAL A 22 -15.38 0.69 -13.29
C VAL A 22 -14.61 1.93 -13.68
N THR A 23 -13.87 2.49 -12.74
CA THR A 23 -12.89 3.52 -12.99
C THR A 23 -11.68 2.92 -13.71
N ASN A 24 -10.99 3.71 -14.52
CA ASN A 24 -9.80 3.31 -15.30
C ASN A 24 -10.02 2.29 -16.42
N GLN A 25 -11.23 2.14 -16.96
CA GLN A 25 -11.48 1.25 -18.10
C GLN A 25 -11.42 1.95 -19.46
N GLY A 26 -10.55 1.43 -20.31
CA GLY A 26 -10.38 1.87 -21.69
C GLY A 26 -9.50 3.11 -21.81
N LYS A 27 -9.52 3.71 -23.02
CA LYS A 27 -8.76 4.94 -23.32
C LYS A 27 -9.70 5.91 -24.03
N PRO A 28 -9.79 7.19 -23.60
CA PRO A 28 -10.57 8.20 -24.28
C PRO A 28 -10.15 8.37 -25.74
N LEU A 29 -11.12 8.58 -26.63
CA LEU A 29 -10.81 8.90 -28.03
C LEU A 29 -10.13 10.25 -28.19
N SER A 30 -10.30 11.18 -27.24
CA SER A 30 -9.59 12.46 -27.18
C SER A 30 -8.08 12.28 -27.23
N TRP A 31 -7.52 11.22 -26.66
CA TRP A 31 -6.06 10.93 -26.71
C TRP A 31 -5.54 10.61 -28.12
N LYS A 32 -6.44 10.23 -29.05
CA LYS A 32 -6.07 9.95 -30.46
C LYS A 32 -6.15 11.17 -31.36
N VAL A 33 -6.73 12.25 -30.87
CA VAL A 33 -6.96 13.49 -31.65
C VAL A 33 -6.41 14.72 -30.93
N GLU A 34 -5.45 14.55 -30.05
CA GLU A 34 -4.84 15.63 -29.27
C GLU A 34 -4.33 16.80 -30.13
N ASP A 35 -3.80 16.52 -31.29
CA ASP A 35 -3.33 17.49 -32.26
C ASP A 35 -4.46 18.38 -32.85
N GLN A 36 -5.73 18.02 -32.64
CA GLN A 36 -6.90 18.76 -33.05
C GLN A 36 -7.57 19.52 -31.91
N ILE A 37 -7.11 19.33 -30.68
CA ILE A 37 -7.66 19.97 -29.48
C ILE A 37 -7.07 21.38 -29.34
N ASP A 38 -7.94 22.39 -29.39
CA ASP A 38 -7.63 23.81 -29.18
C ASP A 38 -8.59 24.41 -28.15
N VAL A 39 -8.58 23.86 -26.94
CA VAL A 39 -9.43 24.29 -25.81
C VAL A 39 -8.57 25.05 -24.81
N GLN A 40 -8.95 26.28 -24.51
CA GLN A 40 -8.31 27.02 -23.42
C GLN A 40 -8.89 26.53 -22.10
N PRO A 41 -8.05 26.32 -21.06
CA PRO A 41 -8.51 25.91 -19.75
C PRO A 41 -9.51 26.90 -19.15
N PHE A 42 -10.63 26.39 -18.66
CA PHE A 42 -11.51 27.14 -17.78
C PHE A 42 -10.83 27.24 -16.41
N GLN A 43 -10.37 28.47 -16.09
CA GLN A 43 -9.58 28.69 -14.87
C GLN A 43 -10.54 28.95 -13.67
N LEU A 44 -10.47 28.10 -12.64
CA LEU A 44 -11.15 28.34 -11.39
C LEU A 44 -10.48 29.52 -10.63
N PRO A 45 -11.29 30.29 -9.86
CA PRO A 45 -10.73 31.40 -9.08
C PRO A 45 -9.75 30.91 -8.00
N ASP A 46 -8.69 31.68 -7.80
CA ASP A 46 -7.79 31.48 -6.66
C ASP A 46 -8.51 31.79 -5.33
N PHE A 47 -8.05 31.22 -4.24
CA PHE A 47 -8.54 31.50 -2.89
C PHE A 47 -7.42 31.43 -1.86
N ASP A 48 -7.63 32.01 -0.69
CA ASP A 48 -6.68 31.97 0.41
C ASP A 48 -6.71 30.60 1.09
N LEU A 49 -5.81 29.70 0.66
CA LEU A 49 -5.67 28.36 1.21
C LEU A 49 -5.28 28.39 2.69
N LYS A 50 -4.37 29.29 3.10
CA LYS A 50 -3.94 29.40 4.50
C LYS A 50 -5.11 29.77 5.43
N ALA A 51 -5.92 30.74 5.03
CA ALA A 51 -7.13 31.09 5.78
C ALA A 51 -8.15 29.92 5.79
N ARG A 52 -8.22 29.12 4.70
CA ARG A 52 -9.08 27.93 4.63
C ARG A 52 -8.63 26.85 5.60
N LEU A 53 -7.35 26.51 5.63
CA LEU A 53 -6.77 25.51 6.55
C LEU A 53 -6.93 25.95 8.02
N GLN A 54 -6.82 27.25 8.33
CA GLN A 54 -7.12 27.76 9.66
C GLN A 54 -8.61 27.61 10.04
N GLN A 55 -9.52 27.75 9.08
CA GLN A 55 -10.93 27.45 9.33
C GLN A 55 -11.16 25.95 9.54
N ASP A 56 -10.45 25.11 8.81
CA ASP A 56 -10.56 23.65 8.93
C ASP A 56 -10.04 23.18 10.29
N SER A 57 -8.92 23.68 10.79
CA SER A 57 -8.42 23.32 12.12
C SER A 57 -9.42 23.57 13.27
N ILE A 58 -10.31 24.56 13.09
CA ILE A 58 -11.41 24.82 14.03
C ILE A 58 -12.62 23.94 13.73
N ARG A 59 -12.96 23.78 12.44
CA ARG A 59 -14.10 22.98 11.98
C ARG A 59 -13.95 21.51 12.35
N ASP A 60 -12.74 20.98 12.26
CA ASP A 60 -12.44 19.59 12.51
C ASP A 60 -12.54 19.20 13.99
N LEU A 61 -12.64 20.17 14.89
CA LEU A 61 -13.04 19.91 16.27
C LEU A 61 -14.54 19.62 16.43
N ASP A 62 -15.35 19.94 15.42
CA ASP A 62 -16.80 19.70 15.40
C ASP A 62 -17.11 18.40 14.66
N ARG A 63 -17.17 17.30 15.38
CA ARG A 63 -17.46 15.96 14.86
C ARG A 63 -18.87 15.80 14.26
N SER A 64 -19.72 16.79 14.36
CA SER A 64 -21.04 16.80 13.69
C SER A 64 -20.98 17.22 12.22
N LYS A 65 -19.80 17.33 11.64
CA LYS A 65 -19.59 17.74 10.24
C LYS A 65 -18.67 16.78 9.54
N PRO A 66 -18.96 16.45 8.26
CA PRO A 66 -18.06 15.65 7.44
C PRO A 66 -16.66 16.26 7.35
N TYR A 67 -15.61 15.44 7.27
CA TYR A 67 -14.26 15.92 7.04
C TYR A 67 -14.15 16.65 5.71
N ARG A 68 -13.84 17.96 5.73
CA ARG A 68 -13.81 18.77 4.51
C ARG A 68 -12.45 18.70 3.84
N PHE A 69 -12.39 18.17 2.62
CA PHE A 69 -11.16 18.08 1.84
C PHE A 69 -11.02 19.15 0.75
N GLY A 70 -12.11 19.80 0.35
CA GLY A 70 -12.12 20.63 -0.83
C GLY A 70 -12.90 21.95 -0.69
N LYS A 71 -12.65 22.84 -1.67
CA LYS A 71 -13.34 24.11 -1.87
C LYS A 71 -14.21 24.02 -3.13
N GLU A 72 -15.51 24.13 -2.97
CA GLU A 72 -16.45 24.24 -4.11
C GLU A 72 -16.38 25.59 -4.78
N PHE A 73 -16.42 25.57 -6.11
CA PHE A 73 -16.64 26.71 -6.99
C PHE A 73 -17.87 26.45 -7.86
N SER A 74 -18.81 27.39 -7.89
CA SER A 74 -19.90 27.36 -8.85
C SER A 74 -19.34 27.69 -10.23
N VAL A 75 -19.69 26.89 -11.21
CA VAL A 75 -19.39 27.07 -12.62
C VAL A 75 -20.68 26.94 -13.42
N ASP A 76 -20.66 27.32 -14.68
CA ASP A 76 -21.81 27.27 -15.61
C ASP A 76 -21.22 26.84 -16.95
N ILE A 77 -21.08 25.52 -17.15
CA ILE A 77 -20.45 24.93 -18.33
C ILE A 77 -21.40 23.91 -18.95
N ASP A 78 -21.89 24.22 -20.14
CA ASP A 78 -22.81 23.36 -20.90
C ASP A 78 -22.12 22.78 -22.14
N ILE A 79 -22.33 21.49 -22.39
CA ILE A 79 -21.77 20.76 -23.53
C ILE A 79 -22.13 21.36 -24.89
N ASN A 80 -23.24 22.11 -24.97
CA ASN A 80 -23.73 22.74 -26.19
C ASN A 80 -23.10 24.13 -26.44
N GLU A 81 -22.66 24.81 -25.38
CA GLU A 81 -22.18 26.20 -25.44
C GLU A 81 -20.65 26.28 -25.24
N ASP A 82 -20.07 25.36 -24.48
CA ASP A 82 -18.67 25.41 -24.05
C ASP A 82 -17.85 24.22 -24.59
N GLY A 83 -16.51 24.31 -24.46
CA GLY A 83 -15.60 23.26 -24.90
C GLY A 83 -15.47 23.16 -26.43
N GLN A 84 -15.01 22.01 -26.90
CA GLN A 84 -14.77 21.78 -28.33
C GLN A 84 -15.31 20.43 -28.78
N TRP A 85 -16.10 20.45 -29.86
CA TRP A 85 -16.51 19.24 -30.56
C TRP A 85 -15.55 18.92 -31.72
N ILE A 86 -15.13 17.66 -31.81
CA ILE A 86 -14.27 17.12 -32.88
C ILE A 86 -15.00 15.97 -33.58
N ASN A 87 -15.19 16.07 -34.90
CA ASN A 87 -15.81 15.02 -35.68
C ASN A 87 -14.75 14.07 -36.23
N LEU A 88 -14.96 12.77 -36.09
CA LEU A 88 -14.04 11.72 -36.53
C LEU A 88 -14.47 11.17 -37.90
N SER A 89 -13.52 10.59 -38.64
CA SER A 89 -13.74 10.07 -39.99
C SER A 89 -14.75 8.90 -40.06
N ASN A 90 -14.95 8.20 -38.95
CA ASN A 90 -15.91 7.11 -38.82
C ASN A 90 -17.35 7.58 -38.48
N GLY A 91 -17.54 8.91 -38.39
CA GLY A 91 -18.84 9.53 -38.05
C GLY A 91 -19.12 9.65 -36.54
N SER A 92 -18.26 9.12 -35.68
CA SER A 92 -18.35 9.41 -34.23
C SER A 92 -17.80 10.82 -33.95
N ARG A 93 -18.10 11.37 -32.80
CA ARG A 93 -17.58 12.67 -32.36
C ARG A 93 -17.15 12.66 -30.90
N VAL A 94 -16.23 13.56 -30.59
CA VAL A 94 -15.69 13.75 -29.25
C VAL A 94 -15.90 15.20 -28.82
N TRP A 95 -16.38 15.42 -27.62
CA TRP A 95 -16.36 16.73 -26.98
C TRP A 95 -15.31 16.74 -25.88
N VAL A 96 -14.56 17.85 -25.78
CA VAL A 96 -13.53 18.02 -24.75
C VAL A 96 -13.67 19.38 -24.08
N MET A 97 -13.43 19.38 -22.77
CA MET A 97 -13.34 20.57 -21.93
C MET A 97 -12.15 20.42 -20.99
N ASN A 98 -11.47 21.52 -20.69
CA ASN A 98 -10.36 21.52 -19.74
C ASN A 98 -10.65 22.44 -18.57
N ILE A 99 -10.51 21.94 -17.34
CA ILE A 99 -10.71 22.68 -16.10
C ILE A 99 -9.40 22.73 -15.32
N ARG A 100 -9.00 23.94 -14.97
CA ARG A 100 -7.77 24.15 -14.21
C ARG A 100 -8.04 24.88 -12.88
N SER A 101 -7.39 24.41 -11.81
CA SER A 101 -7.41 25.03 -10.49
C SER A 101 -6.02 25.02 -9.89
N ASN A 102 -5.34 26.16 -9.87
CA ASN A 102 -3.94 26.26 -9.46
C ASN A 102 -3.68 25.61 -8.09
N ASN A 103 -2.68 24.74 -7.99
CA ASN A 103 -2.29 24.02 -6.79
C ASN A 103 -3.40 23.13 -6.18
N ALA A 104 -4.39 22.71 -6.96
CA ALA A 104 -5.30 21.67 -6.51
C ALA A 104 -4.56 20.32 -6.46
N LYS A 105 -4.76 19.55 -5.40
CA LYS A 105 -4.30 18.15 -5.34
C LYS A 105 -5.22 17.26 -6.18
N THR A 106 -6.53 17.55 -6.12
CA THR A 106 -7.56 16.85 -6.89
C THR A 106 -8.62 17.81 -7.39
N ILE A 107 -9.33 17.44 -8.45
CA ILE A 107 -10.56 18.12 -8.86
C ILE A 107 -11.67 17.07 -9.06
N ASN A 108 -12.85 17.35 -8.53
CA ASN A 108 -14.05 16.57 -8.80
C ASN A 108 -15.21 17.47 -9.22
N PHE A 109 -16.23 16.87 -9.86
CA PHE A 109 -17.24 17.58 -10.61
C PHE A 109 -18.66 17.22 -10.16
N ILE A 110 -19.56 18.20 -10.16
CA ILE A 110 -20.99 18.01 -9.91
C ILE A 110 -21.78 18.57 -11.08
N PHE A 111 -22.52 17.69 -11.71
CA PHE A 111 -23.47 17.98 -12.80
C PHE A 111 -24.88 18.03 -12.24
N ASP A 112 -25.63 19.07 -12.55
CA ASP A 112 -27.04 19.22 -12.22
C ASP A 112 -27.96 18.91 -13.39
N GLU A 113 -27.42 18.78 -14.63
CA GLU A 113 -28.03 18.06 -15.73
C GLU A 113 -27.03 17.01 -16.25
N PHE A 114 -27.45 15.75 -16.20
CA PHE A 114 -26.62 14.62 -16.61
C PHE A 114 -27.46 13.55 -17.30
N HIS A 115 -27.18 13.31 -18.58
CA HIS A 115 -27.74 12.22 -19.34
C HIS A 115 -26.78 11.79 -20.45
N LEU A 116 -26.33 10.56 -20.40
CA LEU A 116 -25.47 9.93 -21.40
C LEU A 116 -26.30 9.02 -22.30
N PRO A 117 -26.38 9.27 -23.63
CA PRO A 117 -27.00 8.38 -24.59
C PRO A 117 -26.37 6.98 -24.58
N GLU A 118 -27.13 5.98 -25.01
CA GLU A 118 -26.65 4.61 -25.13
C GLU A 118 -25.45 4.52 -26.09
N GLY A 119 -24.39 3.80 -25.65
CA GLY A 119 -23.14 3.63 -26.39
C GLY A 119 -22.17 4.80 -26.28
N SER A 120 -22.57 5.91 -25.67
CA SER A 120 -21.66 7.01 -25.37
C SER A 120 -20.81 6.74 -24.13
N LYS A 121 -19.72 7.49 -23.96
CA LYS A 121 -18.78 7.36 -22.85
C LYS A 121 -18.28 8.72 -22.41
N LEU A 122 -18.19 8.89 -21.09
CA LEU A 122 -17.60 10.07 -20.46
C LEU A 122 -16.38 9.67 -19.63
N TYR A 123 -15.33 10.48 -19.71
CA TYR A 123 -14.08 10.30 -18.98
C TYR A 123 -13.63 11.60 -18.34
N PHE A 124 -12.95 11.47 -17.19
CA PHE A 124 -12.19 12.55 -16.57
C PHE A 124 -10.74 12.08 -16.40
N TYR A 125 -9.76 12.89 -16.75
CA TYR A 125 -8.35 12.52 -16.62
C TYR A 125 -7.47 13.76 -16.43
N ASN A 126 -6.35 13.55 -15.77
CA ASN A 126 -5.36 14.62 -15.59
C ASN A 126 -4.49 14.81 -16.83
N ASP A 127 -3.80 15.94 -16.89
CA ASP A 127 -2.97 16.34 -18.02
C ASP A 127 -1.83 15.33 -18.33
N GLN A 128 -1.27 14.72 -17.29
CA GLN A 128 -0.24 13.68 -17.37
C GLN A 128 -0.78 12.30 -17.80
N LYS A 129 -2.11 12.10 -17.81
CA LYS A 129 -2.78 10.82 -18.09
C LYS A 129 -2.41 9.69 -17.10
N THR A 130 -2.01 10.07 -15.91
CA THR A 130 -1.68 9.16 -14.82
C THR A 130 -2.90 8.77 -13.99
N ASP A 131 -3.96 9.60 -14.00
CA ASP A 131 -5.24 9.29 -13.40
C ASP A 131 -6.38 9.44 -14.41
N LEU A 132 -7.29 8.47 -14.41
CA LEU A 132 -8.41 8.36 -15.36
C LEU A 132 -9.66 7.82 -14.65
N LEU A 133 -10.75 8.55 -14.64
CA LEU A 133 -12.07 8.09 -14.24
C LEU A 133 -12.95 7.81 -15.48
N GLY A 134 -13.61 6.68 -15.47
CA GLY A 134 -14.51 6.25 -16.55
C GLY A 134 -14.05 4.93 -17.17
N ALA A 135 -14.73 4.41 -18.16
CA ALA A 135 -15.82 5.07 -18.93
C ALA A 135 -17.14 5.09 -18.14
N TYR A 136 -17.66 6.28 -17.88
CA TYR A 136 -19.06 6.43 -17.48
C TYR A 136 -19.95 6.28 -18.71
N THR A 137 -21.09 5.61 -18.57
CA THR A 137 -22.01 5.28 -19.66
C THR A 137 -23.45 5.60 -19.30
N SER A 138 -24.41 5.26 -20.15
CA SER A 138 -25.85 5.41 -19.84
C SER A 138 -26.28 4.67 -18.56
N SER A 139 -25.51 3.70 -18.07
CA SER A 139 -25.80 3.01 -16.80
C SER A 139 -25.69 3.92 -15.56
N GLN A 140 -25.03 5.07 -15.68
CA GLN A 140 -24.92 6.07 -14.61
C GLN A 140 -26.04 7.12 -14.66
N ASN A 141 -26.92 7.08 -15.65
CA ASN A 141 -28.08 7.97 -15.69
C ASN A 141 -29.00 7.67 -14.50
N GLN A 142 -29.37 8.72 -13.78
CA GLN A 142 -30.28 8.66 -12.65
C GLN A 142 -31.58 9.38 -13.01
N ASP A 143 -32.71 8.99 -12.39
CA ASP A 143 -34.02 9.62 -12.62
C ASP A 143 -34.02 11.12 -12.27
N ASN A 144 -33.21 11.53 -11.32
CA ASN A 144 -33.07 12.94 -10.92
C ASN A 144 -32.15 13.75 -11.86
N GLY A 145 -31.48 13.11 -12.82
CA GLY A 145 -30.68 13.75 -13.84
C GLY A 145 -29.42 14.45 -13.31
N VAL A 146 -28.87 14.03 -12.16
CA VAL A 146 -27.65 14.61 -11.59
C VAL A 146 -26.51 13.58 -11.53
N PHE A 147 -25.27 14.06 -11.39
CA PHE A 147 -24.11 13.21 -11.26
C PHE A 147 -23.01 13.91 -10.48
N GLY A 148 -22.28 13.17 -9.64
CA GLY A 148 -21.04 13.61 -9.01
C GLY A 148 -19.91 12.64 -9.34
N SER A 149 -18.76 13.17 -9.77
CA SER A 149 -17.59 12.33 -10.00
C SER A 149 -16.87 12.00 -8.70
N TRP A 150 -16.09 10.94 -8.72
CA TRP A 150 -14.99 10.77 -7.77
C TRP A 150 -13.93 11.86 -8.04
N LEU A 151 -12.89 11.90 -7.21
CA LEU A 151 -11.79 12.85 -7.33
C LEU A 151 -10.82 12.40 -8.44
N VAL A 152 -10.30 13.35 -9.20
CA VAL A 152 -9.22 13.13 -10.19
C VAL A 152 -7.99 13.87 -9.73
N ASP A 153 -6.84 13.21 -9.71
CA ASP A 153 -5.57 13.78 -9.25
C ASP A 153 -5.04 14.89 -10.16
N GLY A 154 -4.56 15.95 -9.55
CA GLY A 154 -3.93 17.06 -10.24
C GLY A 154 -4.75 18.35 -10.26
N ASP A 155 -4.14 19.37 -10.81
CA ASP A 155 -4.67 20.74 -10.88
C ASP A 155 -5.21 21.14 -12.27
N ASN A 156 -5.10 20.22 -13.24
CA ASN A 156 -5.51 20.41 -14.64
C ASN A 156 -6.19 19.17 -15.19
N ILE A 157 -7.51 19.18 -15.24
CA ILE A 157 -8.34 18.02 -15.56
C ILE A 157 -9.09 18.21 -16.86
N TRP A 158 -9.05 17.18 -17.70
CA TRP A 158 -9.81 17.07 -18.94
C TRP A 158 -11.09 16.29 -18.74
N ILE A 159 -12.19 16.81 -19.27
CA ILE A 159 -13.47 16.14 -19.41
C ILE A 159 -13.60 15.76 -20.88
N ALA A 160 -13.75 14.48 -21.18
CA ALA A 160 -13.88 13.97 -22.54
C ALA A 160 -15.13 13.11 -22.70
N TYR A 161 -16.09 13.61 -23.45
CA TYR A 161 -17.28 12.87 -23.85
C TYR A 161 -17.12 12.37 -25.27
N GLN A 162 -17.52 11.14 -25.54
CA GLN A 162 -17.49 10.54 -26.87
C GLN A 162 -18.78 9.84 -27.20
N GLU A 163 -19.27 10.02 -28.41
CA GLU A 163 -20.47 9.35 -28.88
C GLU A 163 -20.27 8.68 -30.25
N PRO A 164 -20.91 7.51 -30.47
CA PRO A 164 -20.88 6.82 -31.73
C PRO A 164 -21.75 7.54 -32.80
N SER A 165 -21.48 7.25 -34.06
CA SER A 165 -22.17 7.88 -35.22
C SER A 165 -23.66 7.57 -35.31
N ASN A 166 -24.16 6.59 -34.60
CA ASN A 166 -25.58 6.14 -34.58
C ASN A 166 -26.36 6.61 -33.35
N THR A 167 -25.82 7.50 -32.57
CA THR A 167 -26.50 8.10 -31.41
C THR A 167 -27.73 8.87 -31.88
N THR A 168 -28.88 8.62 -31.25
CA THR A 168 -30.17 9.23 -31.60
C THR A 168 -30.75 10.08 -30.48
N GLU A 169 -30.22 9.97 -29.27
CA GLU A 169 -30.63 10.76 -28.11
C GLU A 169 -29.68 11.94 -27.92
N ASP A 170 -30.20 13.04 -27.38
CA ASP A 170 -29.35 14.19 -27.03
C ASP A 170 -28.67 13.97 -25.71
N VAL A 171 -27.37 14.20 -25.70
CA VAL A 171 -26.55 14.25 -24.44
C VAL A 171 -26.92 15.48 -23.62
N LYS A 172 -26.95 15.33 -22.29
CA LYS A 172 -27.06 16.48 -21.38
C LYS A 172 -25.88 16.41 -20.40
N LEU A 173 -25.05 17.41 -20.43
CA LEU A 173 -23.95 17.60 -19.49
C LEU A 173 -23.89 19.10 -19.17
N HIS A 174 -24.42 19.46 -18.00
CA HIS A 174 -24.27 20.78 -17.43
C HIS A 174 -23.50 20.67 -16.11
N LEU A 175 -22.27 21.16 -16.09
CA LEU A 175 -21.40 21.19 -14.93
C LEU A 175 -21.71 22.44 -14.11
N SER A 176 -22.28 22.25 -12.91
CA SER A 176 -22.68 23.34 -12.02
C SER A 176 -21.65 23.65 -10.93
N LYS A 177 -20.78 22.68 -10.59
CA LYS A 177 -19.69 22.89 -9.63
C LYS A 177 -18.45 22.10 -10.01
N ALA A 178 -17.29 22.73 -9.75
CA ALA A 178 -15.98 22.08 -9.67
C ALA A 178 -15.41 22.26 -8.26
N VAL A 179 -14.81 21.21 -7.73
CA VAL A 179 -14.29 21.20 -6.35
C VAL A 179 -12.78 21.10 -6.38
N HIS A 180 -12.09 22.10 -5.85
CA HIS A 180 -10.66 22.10 -5.64
C HIS A 180 -10.33 21.35 -4.35
N GLY A 181 -9.78 20.14 -4.46
CA GLY A 181 -9.24 19.37 -3.34
C GLY A 181 -7.88 19.93 -2.90
N TYR A 182 -7.73 20.26 -1.63
CA TYR A 182 -6.50 20.86 -1.09
C TYR A 182 -5.92 20.06 0.07
N ARG A 183 -6.58 19.02 0.54
CA ARG A 183 -6.08 18.06 1.53
C ARG A 183 -6.74 16.71 1.33
N SER A 184 -6.04 15.66 1.74
CA SER A 184 -6.47 14.27 1.64
C SER A 184 -6.77 13.78 0.22
N VAL A 185 -6.45 12.56 -0.03
CA VAL A 185 -6.74 11.71 -1.18
C VAL A 185 -5.69 11.67 -2.28
N THR A 186 -5.10 10.50 -2.40
CA THR A 186 -4.22 10.00 -3.47
C THR A 186 -3.03 10.89 -3.84
N ASP A 187 -1.85 10.55 -3.34
CA ASP A 187 -0.61 11.05 -3.92
C ASP A 187 -0.17 10.14 -5.06
N TYR A 188 -0.28 10.63 -6.25
CA TYR A 188 0.39 10.03 -7.40
C TYR A 188 1.84 10.54 -7.56
N GLU A 189 2.20 11.58 -6.85
CA GLU A 189 3.56 12.12 -6.81
C GLU A 189 4.16 12.03 -5.40
N THR A 190 5.26 11.35 -5.32
CA THR A 190 6.05 10.84 -4.21
C THR A 190 6.57 11.85 -3.16
N THR A 191 6.03 13.04 -3.02
CA THR A 191 6.65 14.06 -2.19
C THR A 191 5.80 14.78 -1.19
N GLN A 192 4.46 14.69 -1.13
CA GLN A 192 3.69 15.33 -0.03
C GLN A 192 2.29 14.71 0.22
N LYS A 193 2.14 13.96 1.29
CA LYS A 193 0.99 13.72 2.20
C LYS A 193 -0.46 13.93 1.69
N GLY A 194 -1.07 12.84 1.25
CA GLY A 194 -2.52 12.71 1.01
C GLY A 194 -3.05 11.37 1.52
N LEU A 195 -2.55 10.28 1.05
CA LEU A 195 -2.54 8.96 1.68
C LEU A 195 -1.78 9.14 3.02
N ASN A 196 -2.34 8.60 4.13
CA ASN A 196 -1.79 8.78 5.48
C ASN A 196 -2.07 10.16 6.14
N ASP A 197 -3.17 10.82 5.79
CA ASP A 197 -3.65 11.99 6.54
C ASP A 197 -4.27 11.61 7.91
N SER A 198 -4.49 10.31 8.19
CA SER A 198 -4.86 9.81 9.52
C SER A 198 -3.64 9.75 10.43
N GLY A 199 -3.87 9.82 11.75
CA GLY A 199 -2.76 9.80 12.71
C GLY A 199 -2.09 8.43 12.84
N ASP A 200 -0.85 8.41 13.31
CA ASP A 200 0.05 7.26 13.37
C ASP A 200 -0.41 6.10 14.29
N CYS A 201 -1.45 6.30 15.10
CA CYS A 201 -2.00 5.23 15.96
C CYS A 201 -3.08 4.40 15.26
N ASN A 202 -3.47 4.73 14.04
CA ASN A 202 -4.42 3.94 13.28
C ASN A 202 -3.76 2.63 12.81
N LEU A 203 -4.57 1.59 12.69
CA LEU A 203 -4.17 0.32 12.13
C LEU A 203 -4.81 0.17 10.76
N ASP A 204 -4.04 -0.16 9.74
CA ASP A 204 -4.60 -0.61 8.46
C ASP A 204 -5.53 -1.79 8.70
N VAL A 205 -6.57 -1.91 7.90
CA VAL A 205 -7.61 -2.91 8.14
C VAL A 205 -7.09 -4.35 8.18
N ASP A 206 -5.98 -4.64 7.51
CA ASP A 206 -5.37 -5.97 7.49
C ASP A 206 -4.39 -6.23 8.66
N CYS A 207 -4.16 -5.24 9.53
CA CYS A 207 -3.50 -5.49 10.80
C CYS A 207 -4.35 -6.40 11.70
N SER A 208 -3.70 -7.33 12.40
CA SER A 208 -4.41 -8.18 13.37
C SER A 208 -4.94 -7.36 14.54
N ILE A 209 -6.19 -7.58 14.87
CA ILE A 209 -6.86 -7.03 16.04
C ILE A 209 -7.30 -8.13 17.02
N GLY A 210 -6.86 -9.36 16.76
CA GLY A 210 -7.11 -10.54 17.58
C GLY A 210 -7.71 -11.68 16.76
N SER A 211 -7.16 -12.88 16.93
CA SER A 211 -7.57 -14.10 16.21
C SER A 211 -9.04 -14.48 16.41
N ASP A 212 -9.72 -13.89 17.39
CA ASP A 212 -11.15 -14.07 17.64
C ASP A 212 -12.05 -13.24 16.70
N PHE A 213 -11.46 -12.34 15.88
CA PHE A 213 -12.21 -11.47 14.97
C PHE A 213 -11.53 -11.24 13.61
N ASP A 214 -10.26 -11.58 13.42
CA ASP A 214 -9.54 -11.27 12.18
C ASP A 214 -10.22 -11.84 10.93
N ASP A 215 -10.67 -13.10 10.95
CA ASP A 215 -11.40 -13.70 9.83
C ASP A 215 -12.69 -12.94 9.50
N LYS A 216 -13.45 -12.53 10.53
CA LYS A 216 -14.67 -11.73 10.34
C LYS A 216 -14.35 -10.33 9.80
N LYS A 217 -13.29 -9.72 10.29
CA LYS A 217 -12.82 -8.41 9.80
C LYS A 217 -12.50 -8.48 8.31
N ASP A 218 -11.83 -9.54 7.86
CA ASP A 218 -11.47 -9.76 6.46
C ASP A 218 -12.68 -9.91 5.54
N GLU A 219 -13.76 -10.49 6.02
CA GLU A 219 -15.04 -10.48 5.34
C GLU A 219 -15.72 -9.09 5.36
N LEU A 220 -15.82 -8.49 6.55
CA LEU A 220 -16.59 -7.28 6.77
C LEU A 220 -15.95 -6.03 6.14
N LYS A 221 -14.62 -5.98 5.95
CA LYS A 221 -13.96 -4.86 5.25
C LYS A 221 -14.54 -4.64 3.85
N ARG A 222 -15.00 -5.70 3.18
CA ARG A 222 -15.65 -5.65 1.86
C ARG A 222 -17.05 -5.01 1.87
N SER A 223 -17.61 -4.73 3.04
CA SER A 223 -18.88 -4.00 3.19
C SER A 223 -18.70 -2.50 3.37
N VAL A 224 -17.50 -2.06 3.75
CA VAL A 224 -17.22 -0.67 4.16
C VAL A 224 -16.79 0.18 2.98
N GLY A 225 -17.31 1.40 2.92
CA GLY A 225 -16.97 2.34 1.84
C GLY A 225 -16.72 3.75 2.34
N LEU A 226 -15.72 4.40 1.74
CA LEU A 226 -15.47 5.83 1.86
C LEU A 226 -16.49 6.59 1.02
N MET A 227 -17.09 7.65 1.58
CA MET A 227 -18.10 8.49 0.90
C MET A 227 -17.59 9.89 0.64
N VAL A 228 -17.82 10.41 -0.56
CA VAL A 228 -17.77 11.85 -0.87
C VAL A 228 -19.17 12.42 -0.76
N VAL A 229 -19.40 13.27 0.22
CA VAL A 229 -20.69 13.88 0.52
C VAL A 229 -20.67 15.39 0.28
N GLY A 230 -21.76 15.92 -0.28
CA GLY A 230 -21.86 17.35 -0.59
C GLY A 230 -20.77 17.87 -1.54
N GLY A 231 -20.06 16.98 -2.23
CA GLY A 231 -18.97 17.29 -3.16
C GLY A 231 -17.61 17.59 -2.53
N ASN A 232 -17.53 17.87 -1.25
CA ASN A 232 -16.29 18.35 -0.61
C ASN A 232 -16.03 17.81 0.81
N GLY A 233 -16.76 16.80 1.25
CA GLY A 233 -16.60 16.18 2.57
C GLY A 233 -16.50 14.69 2.51
N PHE A 234 -15.78 14.07 3.46
CA PHE A 234 -15.68 12.63 3.65
C PHE A 234 -16.48 12.15 4.85
N CYS A 235 -17.11 11.01 4.68
CA CYS A 235 -17.69 10.15 5.70
C CYS A 235 -17.43 8.68 5.33
N THR A 236 -17.76 7.80 6.25
CA THR A 236 -17.71 6.35 6.05
C THR A 236 -19.14 5.77 6.14
N GLY A 237 -19.37 4.63 5.55
CA GLY A 237 -20.60 3.87 5.74
C GLY A 237 -20.40 2.41 5.39
N THR A 238 -21.47 1.62 5.49
CA THR A 238 -21.38 0.16 5.39
C THR A 238 -22.60 -0.40 4.63
N LEU A 239 -22.34 -1.25 3.64
CA LEU A 239 -23.38 -2.06 3.00
C LEU A 239 -24.04 -2.96 4.03
N ILE A 240 -25.36 -2.96 4.07
CA ILE A 240 -26.12 -3.67 5.11
C ILE A 240 -27.16 -4.61 4.51
N ASN A 241 -27.21 -5.84 5.05
CA ASN A 241 -28.11 -6.89 4.61
C ASN A 241 -29.58 -6.66 5.05
N ASN A 242 -30.50 -7.18 4.28
CA ASN A 242 -31.91 -7.26 4.63
C ASN A 242 -32.38 -8.73 4.70
N THR A 243 -33.53 -8.98 5.34
CA THR A 243 -34.04 -10.35 5.55
C THR A 243 -34.41 -11.12 4.29
N ASN A 244 -34.42 -10.49 3.12
CA ASN A 244 -34.59 -11.16 1.83
C ASN A 244 -33.28 -11.76 1.31
N ASN A 245 -32.10 -11.29 1.79
CA ASN A 245 -30.78 -11.64 1.28
C ASN A 245 -30.70 -11.43 -0.26
N ASP A 246 -31.12 -10.26 -0.73
CA ASP A 246 -31.33 -9.96 -2.16
C ASP A 246 -30.30 -8.96 -2.73
N GLU A 247 -29.23 -8.68 -1.98
CA GLU A 247 -28.14 -7.75 -2.35
C GLU A 247 -28.65 -6.33 -2.69
N THR A 248 -29.84 -5.95 -2.18
CA THR A 248 -30.29 -4.57 -2.29
C THR A 248 -29.22 -3.66 -1.69
N GLN A 249 -28.78 -2.68 -2.45
CA GLN A 249 -27.60 -1.86 -2.15
C GLN A 249 -27.87 -0.83 -1.06
N TYR A 250 -28.40 -1.29 0.08
CA TYR A 250 -28.57 -0.45 1.25
C TYR A 250 -27.23 -0.14 1.87
N PHE A 251 -27.03 1.13 2.20
CA PHE A 251 -25.78 1.65 2.76
C PHE A 251 -26.08 2.48 4.00
N LEU A 252 -25.66 2.00 5.14
CA LEU A 252 -25.85 2.63 6.45
C LEU A 252 -24.73 3.64 6.71
N THR A 253 -25.10 4.85 7.13
CA THR A 253 -24.15 5.91 7.55
C THR A 253 -24.77 6.81 8.62
N ALA A 254 -24.11 7.91 8.98
CA ALA A 254 -24.62 8.88 9.94
C ALA A 254 -25.52 9.93 9.31
N ASN A 255 -26.56 10.37 10.04
CA ASN A 255 -27.44 11.44 9.59
C ASN A 255 -26.71 12.78 9.45
N HIS A 256 -25.72 13.09 10.29
CA HIS A 256 -24.95 14.31 10.15
C HIS A 256 -24.06 14.35 8.89
N CYS A 257 -23.83 13.20 8.24
CA CYS A 257 -23.18 13.12 6.93
C CYS A 257 -24.07 13.55 5.76
N THR A 258 -25.39 13.69 5.97
CA THR A 258 -26.38 13.89 4.91
C THR A 258 -26.52 15.32 4.44
N GLY A 259 -25.46 15.89 3.87
CA GLY A 259 -25.47 17.23 3.29
C GLY A 259 -25.60 17.25 1.76
N GLY A 260 -26.48 18.08 1.21
CA GLY A 260 -26.63 18.24 -0.24
C GLY A 260 -27.55 17.21 -0.90
N ASN A 261 -27.32 16.93 -2.19
CA ASN A 261 -28.13 16.01 -3.00
C ASN A 261 -27.46 14.61 -3.03
N PRO A 262 -28.07 13.57 -2.47
CA PRO A 262 -27.48 12.21 -2.46
C PRO A 262 -27.18 11.64 -3.85
N GLY A 263 -27.90 12.07 -4.88
CA GLY A 263 -27.62 11.69 -6.26
C GLY A 263 -26.23 12.12 -6.78
N THR A 264 -25.57 13.06 -6.10
CA THR A 264 -24.22 13.50 -6.44
C THR A 264 -23.13 12.94 -5.52
N TRP A 265 -23.47 12.02 -4.61
CA TRP A 265 -22.46 11.43 -3.73
C TRP A 265 -21.74 10.29 -4.44
N ALA A 266 -20.46 10.09 -4.07
CA ALA A 266 -19.65 9.01 -4.61
C ALA A 266 -19.14 8.11 -3.49
N PHE A 267 -18.91 6.86 -3.80
CA PHE A 267 -18.56 5.80 -2.86
C PHE A 267 -17.34 5.04 -3.40
N ARG A 268 -16.40 4.68 -2.53
CA ARG A 268 -15.24 3.84 -2.87
C ARG A 268 -15.18 2.66 -1.94
N PHE A 269 -15.05 1.46 -2.52
CA PHE A 269 -14.93 0.20 -1.81
C PHE A 269 -13.54 -0.41 -1.98
N ASN A 270 -13.20 -1.38 -1.14
CA ASN A 270 -11.99 -2.19 -1.21
C ASN A 270 -10.67 -1.41 -1.33
N TRP A 271 -10.63 -0.18 -0.84
CA TRP A 271 -9.41 0.61 -0.81
C TRP A 271 -8.61 0.26 0.44
N VAL A 272 -7.71 -0.73 0.29
CA VAL A 272 -6.96 -1.41 1.34
C VAL A 272 -5.47 -1.36 1.02
N SER A 273 -4.61 -1.18 2.01
CA SER A 273 -3.16 -1.18 1.84
C SER A 273 -2.65 -2.60 1.51
N PRO A 274 -1.84 -2.79 0.47
CA PRO A 274 -1.20 -4.08 0.20
C PRO A 274 -0.08 -4.42 1.19
N ASN A 275 0.44 -3.40 1.91
CA ASN A 275 1.42 -3.55 2.98
C ASN A 275 0.87 -2.81 4.20
N PRO A 276 0.18 -3.51 5.12
CA PRO A 276 -0.52 -2.87 6.21
C PRO A 276 0.44 -2.32 7.27
N GLU A 277 0.22 -1.05 7.67
CA GLU A 277 0.92 -0.40 8.77
C GLU A 277 0.07 -0.48 10.06
N CYS A 278 0.70 -0.88 11.14
CA CYS A 278 0.01 -1.27 12.37
C CYS A 278 0.41 -0.37 13.54
N ALA A 279 -0.10 0.86 13.56
CA ALA A 279 0.18 1.90 14.56
C ALA A 279 1.68 2.27 14.62
N THR A 280 2.27 2.53 13.47
CA THR A 280 3.65 3.00 13.29
C THR A 280 3.70 4.41 12.74
N THR A 281 4.89 5.00 12.65
CA THR A 281 5.11 6.28 11.95
C THR A 281 5.32 6.12 10.45
N ASP A 282 5.40 4.87 9.98
CA ASP A 282 5.56 4.55 8.56
C ASP A 282 4.26 4.77 7.80
N GLN A 283 4.36 4.94 6.51
CA GLN A 283 3.22 5.28 5.66
C GLN A 283 2.63 4.03 5.04
N SER A 284 1.30 3.89 5.12
CA SER A 284 0.57 2.83 4.43
C SER A 284 0.78 2.93 2.92
N ALA A 285 1.09 1.81 2.27
CA ALA A 285 1.16 1.74 0.82
C ALA A 285 -0.24 1.91 0.19
N ASN A 286 -0.31 2.58 -0.97
CA ASN A 286 -1.57 2.75 -1.67
C ASN A 286 -2.03 1.42 -2.30
N GLY A 287 -3.29 1.05 -2.07
CA GLY A 287 -3.93 -0.10 -2.69
C GLY A 287 -4.61 0.22 -4.01
N ALA A 288 -5.26 -0.77 -4.63
CA ALA A 288 -6.15 -0.55 -5.75
C ALA A 288 -7.32 0.35 -5.33
N PHE A 289 -7.71 1.31 -6.19
CA PHE A 289 -8.69 2.35 -5.85
C PHE A 289 -9.71 2.61 -6.96
N ASP A 290 -9.95 1.65 -7.83
CA ASP A 290 -10.80 1.77 -9.01
C ASP A 290 -12.26 1.33 -8.77
N GLU A 291 -12.60 0.85 -7.57
CA GLU A 291 -13.94 0.40 -7.23
C GLU A 291 -14.81 1.55 -6.70
N THR A 292 -15.23 2.44 -7.59
CA THR A 292 -16.05 3.60 -7.24
C THR A 292 -17.44 3.56 -7.87
N ALA A 293 -18.45 4.00 -7.11
CA ALA A 293 -19.83 4.18 -7.55
C ALA A 293 -20.28 5.62 -7.31
N SER A 294 -21.19 6.15 -8.15
CA SER A 294 -21.74 7.50 -8.00
C SER A 294 -23.26 7.49 -8.03
N GLY A 295 -23.85 8.22 -7.12
CA GLY A 295 -25.29 8.38 -7.01
C GLY A 295 -25.94 7.47 -5.99
N SER A 296 -26.80 8.05 -5.16
CA SER A 296 -27.64 7.34 -4.20
C SER A 296 -28.95 8.05 -3.97
N SER A 297 -29.85 7.39 -3.26
CA SER A 297 -31.13 7.93 -2.80
C SER A 297 -31.19 7.81 -1.28
N MET A 298 -31.73 8.84 -0.62
CA MET A 298 -32.01 8.79 0.81
C MET A 298 -33.27 7.94 1.04
N ILE A 299 -33.12 6.85 1.80
CA ILE A 299 -34.22 5.92 2.07
C ILE A 299 -34.85 6.22 3.42
N ALA A 300 -34.06 6.34 4.46
CA ALA A 300 -34.51 6.68 5.80
C ALA A 300 -33.44 7.47 6.57
N SER A 301 -33.87 8.36 7.45
CA SER A 301 -32.95 9.03 8.36
C SER A 301 -33.65 9.48 9.65
N ASN A 302 -32.91 9.54 10.75
CA ASN A 302 -33.37 10.19 11.96
C ASN A 302 -32.19 10.79 12.74
N ALA A 303 -32.42 11.92 13.38
CA ALA A 303 -31.40 12.61 14.17
C ALA A 303 -31.25 12.04 15.60
N LYS A 304 -32.23 11.27 16.09
CA LYS A 304 -32.24 10.74 17.48
C LYS A 304 -31.25 9.62 17.72
N SER A 305 -30.87 8.91 16.69
CA SER A 305 -29.77 7.93 16.71
C SER A 305 -28.70 8.28 15.68
N ASP A 306 -28.83 9.45 15.08
CA ASP A 306 -27.91 9.94 14.00
C ASP A 306 -27.79 8.96 12.84
N MET A 307 -28.88 8.26 12.49
CA MET A 307 -28.92 7.23 11.46
C MET A 307 -29.34 7.79 10.10
N ALA A 308 -28.65 7.36 9.05
CA ALA A 308 -29.10 7.50 7.66
C ALA A 308 -28.90 6.18 6.91
N LEU A 309 -29.95 5.76 6.21
CA LEU A 309 -29.95 4.64 5.28
C LEU A 309 -30.10 5.16 3.86
N LEU A 310 -29.13 4.83 3.02
CA LEU A 310 -29.12 5.15 1.59
C LEU A 310 -29.38 3.90 0.78
N GLN A 311 -29.76 4.10 -0.47
CA GLN A 311 -29.65 3.09 -1.51
C GLN A 311 -28.70 3.62 -2.60
N ILE A 312 -27.62 2.93 -2.87
CA ILE A 312 -26.73 3.26 -3.99
C ILE A 312 -27.48 2.92 -5.27
N ASN A 313 -27.59 3.89 -6.19
CA ASN A 313 -28.47 3.77 -7.35
C ASN A 313 -27.90 2.89 -8.47
N PRO A 314 -26.60 3.03 -8.89
CA PRO A 314 -26.04 2.15 -9.89
C PRO A 314 -25.85 0.73 -9.35
N PRO A 315 -26.02 -0.32 -10.17
CA PRO A 315 -25.68 -1.68 -9.75
C PRO A 315 -24.19 -1.77 -9.40
N LEU A 316 -23.88 -2.32 -8.23
CA LEU A 316 -22.51 -2.62 -7.84
C LEU A 316 -22.06 -3.91 -8.54
N PRO A 317 -20.82 -3.98 -9.07
CA PRO A 317 -20.34 -5.16 -9.77
C PRO A 317 -20.18 -6.37 -8.85
N SER A 318 -20.60 -7.54 -9.29
CA SER A 318 -20.27 -8.77 -8.58
C SER A 318 -18.76 -9.08 -8.54
N SER A 319 -17.99 -8.52 -9.49
CA SER A 319 -16.53 -8.63 -9.51
C SER A 319 -15.82 -7.87 -8.38
N TRP A 320 -16.52 -6.98 -7.68
CA TRP A 320 -15.99 -6.30 -6.50
C TRP A 320 -16.05 -7.17 -5.25
N ASP A 321 -16.70 -8.30 -5.32
CA ASP A 321 -16.80 -9.27 -4.23
C ASP A 321 -17.27 -8.65 -2.90
N LEU A 322 -18.27 -7.78 -2.97
CA LEU A 322 -18.77 -7.02 -1.82
C LEU A 322 -19.62 -7.90 -0.90
N VAL A 323 -19.65 -7.49 0.36
CA VAL A 323 -20.43 -8.12 1.42
C VAL A 323 -21.47 -7.13 1.96
N TRP A 324 -22.68 -7.60 2.23
CA TRP A 324 -23.71 -6.86 2.97
C TRP A 324 -23.68 -7.32 4.41
N ALA A 325 -23.16 -6.48 5.30
CA ALA A 325 -22.98 -6.83 6.70
C ALA A 325 -24.29 -7.15 7.41
N GLY A 326 -24.27 -8.12 8.29
CA GLY A 326 -25.39 -8.46 9.16
C GLY A 326 -25.64 -7.41 10.24
N TRP A 327 -26.70 -7.59 11.03
CA TRP A 327 -27.06 -6.65 12.10
C TRP A 327 -27.64 -7.36 13.31
N ASP A 328 -27.55 -6.71 14.49
CA ASP A 328 -28.18 -7.11 15.73
C ASP A 328 -28.95 -5.92 16.33
N ARG A 329 -30.28 -6.07 16.43
CA ARG A 329 -31.19 -5.10 17.04
C ARG A 329 -31.69 -5.49 18.43
N SER A 330 -31.04 -6.43 19.05
CA SER A 330 -31.46 -6.89 20.38
C SER A 330 -31.20 -5.87 21.51
N GLY A 331 -30.28 -4.93 21.28
CA GLY A 331 -29.78 -4.01 22.28
C GLY A 331 -28.95 -4.69 23.37
N THR A 332 -28.49 -5.91 23.13
CA THR A 332 -27.62 -6.65 24.06
C THR A 332 -26.22 -6.03 24.04
N ASN A 333 -25.60 -5.87 25.21
CA ASN A 333 -24.23 -5.40 25.30
C ASN A 333 -23.27 -6.41 24.65
N PRO A 334 -22.43 -6.01 23.68
CA PRO A 334 -21.41 -6.91 23.13
C PRO A 334 -20.28 -7.17 24.13
N ASN A 335 -19.57 -8.29 23.97
CA ASN A 335 -18.38 -8.59 24.78
C ASN A 335 -17.22 -7.64 24.44
N PHE A 336 -17.03 -7.38 23.16
CA PHE A 336 -16.10 -6.40 22.59
C PHE A 336 -16.74 -5.81 21.34
N SER A 337 -16.15 -4.78 20.76
CA SER A 337 -16.62 -4.21 19.53
C SER A 337 -15.48 -3.75 18.62
N VAL A 338 -15.74 -3.75 17.31
CA VAL A 338 -14.80 -3.40 16.26
C VAL A 338 -15.39 -2.32 15.37
N GLY A 339 -14.56 -1.35 14.96
CA GLY A 339 -14.85 -0.39 13.93
C GLY A 339 -13.98 -0.64 12.69
N ILE A 340 -14.56 -0.48 11.50
CA ILE A 340 -13.84 -0.47 10.22
C ILE A 340 -14.24 0.82 9.52
N HIS A 341 -13.27 1.66 9.13
CA HIS A 341 -13.57 3.04 8.74
C HIS A 341 -12.46 3.69 7.90
N HIS A 342 -12.72 4.92 7.42
CA HIS A 342 -11.79 5.75 6.65
C HIS A 342 -11.52 7.08 7.39
N PRO A 343 -10.62 7.12 8.38
CA PRO A 343 -10.31 8.33 9.12
C PRO A 343 -9.62 9.34 8.21
N SER A 344 -9.98 10.61 8.31
CA SER A 344 -9.45 11.72 7.48
C SER A 344 -9.58 11.52 5.96
N GLY A 345 -10.43 10.55 5.52
CA GLY A 345 -10.51 10.14 4.12
C GLY A 345 -9.32 9.28 3.66
N ASP A 346 -8.58 8.73 4.59
CA ASP A 346 -7.44 7.83 4.37
C ASP A 346 -7.88 6.42 3.98
N ILE A 347 -6.90 5.59 3.63
CA ILE A 347 -7.08 4.17 3.36
C ILE A 347 -7.77 3.47 4.53
N MET A 348 -8.43 2.35 4.28
CA MET A 348 -9.27 1.69 5.27
C MET A 348 -8.49 1.28 6.52
N LYS A 349 -9.00 1.66 7.69
CA LYS A 349 -8.44 1.40 9.01
C LYS A 349 -9.41 0.59 9.87
N THR A 350 -8.89 0.03 10.96
CA THR A 350 -9.66 -0.71 11.95
C THR A 350 -9.34 -0.26 13.37
N CYS A 351 -10.29 -0.45 14.27
CA CYS A 351 -10.09 -0.21 15.71
C CYS A 351 -10.88 -1.23 16.53
N ARG A 352 -10.38 -1.57 17.71
CA ARG A 352 -10.99 -2.53 18.62
C ARG A 352 -11.09 -1.97 20.05
N ASN A 353 -12.21 -2.28 20.70
CA ASN A 353 -12.38 -2.05 22.11
C ASN A 353 -12.87 -3.33 22.80
N ASP A 354 -12.16 -3.75 23.86
CA ASP A 354 -12.39 -4.99 24.59
C ASP A 354 -13.34 -4.83 25.79
N ASP A 355 -13.72 -3.60 26.15
CA ASP A 355 -14.64 -3.36 27.25
C ASP A 355 -16.11 -3.51 26.84
N PRO A 356 -16.99 -4.05 27.71
CA PRO A 356 -18.42 -4.07 27.44
C PRO A 356 -19.00 -2.68 27.25
N ARG A 357 -19.80 -2.50 26.18
CA ARG A 357 -20.39 -1.20 25.85
C ARG A 357 -21.38 -0.72 26.90
N GLN A 358 -21.40 0.58 27.12
CA GLN A 358 -22.38 1.22 27.98
C GLN A 358 -23.49 1.87 27.14
N GLN A 359 -24.72 1.53 27.44
CA GLN A 359 -25.88 2.25 26.92
C GLN A 359 -26.09 3.52 27.76
N THR A 360 -26.07 4.67 27.12
CA THR A 360 -26.28 5.95 27.76
C THR A 360 -26.94 6.95 26.81
N THR A 361 -27.02 8.20 27.21
CA THR A 361 -27.53 9.27 26.38
C THR A 361 -26.54 10.42 26.31
N THR A 362 -26.50 11.10 25.18
CA THR A 362 -25.72 12.31 24.98
C THR A 362 -26.53 13.40 24.28
N SER A 363 -25.97 14.57 24.14
CA SER A 363 -26.51 15.62 23.25
C SER A 363 -25.53 15.80 22.08
N PHE A 364 -26.05 15.72 20.86
CA PHE A 364 -25.25 15.80 19.66
C PHE A 364 -26.03 16.46 18.51
N ASN A 365 -25.39 17.34 17.77
CA ASN A 365 -25.93 18.02 16.59
C ASN A 365 -27.32 18.67 16.81
N GLY A 366 -27.51 19.27 17.99
CA GLY A 366 -28.78 19.92 18.38
C GLY A 366 -29.85 18.97 18.96
N GLU A 367 -29.63 17.65 18.91
CA GLU A 367 -30.49 16.66 19.55
C GLU A 367 -30.07 16.45 21.00
N SER A 368 -31.06 16.38 21.88
CA SER A 368 -30.88 16.08 23.31
C SER A 368 -31.36 14.66 23.60
N ASN A 369 -30.73 14.00 24.57
CA ASN A 369 -31.04 12.61 24.96
C ASN A 369 -30.97 11.63 23.78
N MET A 370 -29.98 11.77 22.92
CA MET A 370 -29.65 10.81 21.89
C MET A 370 -29.18 9.51 22.57
N GLU A 371 -29.82 8.38 22.28
CA GLU A 371 -29.44 7.08 22.84
C GLU A 371 -28.26 6.50 22.08
N ILE A 372 -27.20 6.14 22.81
CA ILE A 372 -25.90 5.78 22.24
C ILE A 372 -25.31 4.53 22.89
N TRP A 373 -24.40 3.88 22.14
CA TRP A 373 -23.33 3.07 22.67
C TRP A 373 -22.13 4.00 22.96
N LEU A 374 -21.62 3.98 24.17
CA LEU A 374 -20.43 4.72 24.57
C LEU A 374 -19.22 3.78 24.49
N VAL A 375 -18.19 4.23 23.78
CA VAL A 375 -16.85 3.66 23.74
C VAL A 375 -15.97 4.54 24.61
N ASP A 376 -15.57 4.06 25.77
CA ASP A 376 -14.80 4.87 26.73
C ASP A 376 -13.34 5.07 26.28
N ASN A 377 -12.79 4.09 25.58
CA ASN A 377 -11.43 4.09 25.02
C ASN A 377 -11.33 3.04 23.92
N TRP A 378 -10.32 3.11 23.10
CA TRP A 378 -9.94 2.07 22.15
C TRP A 378 -8.65 1.39 22.62
N GLU A 379 -8.61 0.07 22.69
CA GLU A 379 -7.40 -0.68 23.04
C GLU A 379 -6.45 -0.78 21.84
N GLN A 380 -7.01 -0.81 20.63
CA GLN A 380 -6.26 -0.86 19.38
C GLN A 380 -6.88 0.10 18.37
N GLY A 381 -6.04 0.88 17.68
CA GLY A 381 -6.49 1.88 16.73
C GLY A 381 -7.31 3.01 17.37
N VAL A 382 -8.02 3.75 16.55
CA VAL A 382 -8.87 4.87 17.01
C VAL A 382 -9.78 5.31 15.85
N THR A 383 -10.86 6.04 16.12
CA THR A 383 -11.56 6.77 15.07
C THR A 383 -11.10 8.23 15.00
N GLU A 384 -11.14 8.82 13.82
CA GLU A 384 -10.90 10.24 13.62
C GLU A 384 -11.99 10.86 12.75
N GLN A 385 -11.91 12.15 12.45
CA GLN A 385 -12.87 12.79 11.56
C GLN A 385 -12.79 12.17 10.16
N GLY A 386 -13.92 11.91 9.51
CA GLY A 386 -14.00 11.09 8.29
C GLY A 386 -14.52 9.66 8.57
N SER A 387 -14.26 9.13 9.78
CA SER A 387 -14.83 7.85 10.22
C SER A 387 -16.34 7.91 10.49
N SER A 388 -16.92 9.11 10.54
CA SER A 388 -18.35 9.35 10.77
C SER A 388 -19.23 8.44 9.92
N GLY A 389 -20.19 7.75 10.55
CA GLY A 389 -21.11 6.83 9.91
C GLY A 389 -20.60 5.39 9.79
N SER A 390 -19.33 5.10 10.10
CA SER A 390 -18.82 3.73 10.15
C SER A 390 -19.59 2.88 11.13
N ALA A 391 -19.78 1.59 10.80
CA ALA A 391 -20.48 0.65 11.65
C ALA A 391 -19.65 0.30 12.89
N LEU A 392 -20.36 0.08 14.01
CA LEU A 392 -19.85 -0.62 15.18
C LEU A 392 -20.31 -2.07 15.08
N PHE A 393 -19.37 -3.00 15.00
CA PHE A 393 -19.63 -4.44 14.93
C PHE A 393 -19.52 -5.07 16.33
N ASP A 394 -20.40 -6.03 16.61
CA ASP A 394 -20.30 -6.90 17.79
C ASP A 394 -19.30 -8.05 17.53
N GLN A 395 -19.06 -8.88 18.53
CA GLN A 395 -18.18 -10.07 18.44
C GLN A 395 -18.61 -11.11 17.39
N ASN A 396 -19.82 -11.00 16.84
CA ASN A 396 -20.33 -11.89 15.79
C ASN A 396 -20.23 -11.25 14.37
N GLY A 397 -19.65 -10.04 14.26
CA GLY A 397 -19.57 -9.30 13.01
C GLY A 397 -20.89 -8.64 12.59
N ARG A 398 -21.81 -8.39 13.53
CA ARG A 398 -23.12 -7.76 13.26
C ARG A 398 -23.11 -6.29 13.67
N ILE A 399 -23.72 -5.47 12.85
CA ILE A 399 -23.86 -4.03 13.09
C ILE A 399 -24.80 -3.81 14.27
N ILE A 400 -24.33 -3.07 15.29
CA ILE A 400 -25.11 -2.64 16.46
C ILE A 400 -25.30 -1.13 16.55
N GLY A 401 -24.59 -0.36 15.70
CA GLY A 401 -24.68 1.09 15.66
C GLY A 401 -23.80 1.68 14.55
N GLN A 402 -23.86 3.01 14.41
CA GLN A 402 -22.99 3.76 13.51
C GLN A 402 -22.39 4.98 14.23
N LEU A 403 -21.14 5.33 13.89
CA LEU A 403 -20.39 6.41 14.54
C LEU A 403 -21.06 7.76 14.36
N ALA A 404 -21.50 8.35 15.48
CA ALA A 404 -22.08 9.69 15.53
C ALA A 404 -21.03 10.76 15.87
N GLY A 405 -20.08 10.44 16.76
CA GLY A 405 -19.06 11.41 17.15
C GLY A 405 -18.21 10.96 18.32
N GLY A 406 -17.41 11.87 18.83
CA GLY A 406 -16.49 11.60 19.94
C GLY A 406 -15.37 12.60 19.99
N ALA A 407 -14.36 12.29 20.79
CA ALA A 407 -13.14 13.08 20.91
C ALA A 407 -11.89 12.19 20.77
N ALA A 408 -12.08 10.95 20.39
CA ALA A 408 -10.97 10.03 20.13
C ALA A 408 -10.13 10.53 18.95
N ALA A 409 -8.81 10.42 19.06
CA ALA A 409 -7.82 10.79 18.06
C ALA A 409 -6.47 10.17 18.39
N CYS A 410 -5.56 10.18 17.47
CA CYS A 410 -4.17 9.80 17.71
C CYS A 410 -3.41 10.83 18.56
N SER A 411 -2.45 10.32 19.32
CA SER A 411 -1.42 11.08 20.05
C SER A 411 -0.08 10.38 19.82
N GLY A 412 0.59 10.68 18.69
CA GLY A 412 1.66 9.84 18.15
C GLY A 412 1.12 8.46 17.78
N THR A 413 1.86 7.41 18.06
CA THR A 413 1.48 6.00 17.80
C THR A 413 0.51 5.41 18.82
N SER A 414 -0.06 6.22 19.71
CA SER A 414 -1.07 5.80 20.69
C SER A 414 -2.32 6.66 20.56
N ASN A 415 -3.47 6.15 20.97
CA ASN A 415 -4.68 6.96 21.05
C ASN A 415 -4.61 7.96 22.22
N ASN A 416 -5.48 8.97 22.18
CA ASN A 416 -5.55 10.02 23.21
C ASN A 416 -6.38 9.65 24.45
N GLY A 417 -6.90 8.42 24.55
CA GLY A 417 -7.72 7.94 25.66
C GLY A 417 -9.07 8.65 25.79
N GLN A 418 -9.60 9.24 24.74
CA GLN A 418 -10.88 9.94 24.75
C GLN A 418 -12.00 9.04 24.19
N ILE A 419 -13.23 9.42 24.51
CA ILE A 419 -14.44 8.66 24.19
C ILE A 419 -14.89 8.84 22.74
N ASP A 420 -15.57 7.80 22.23
CA ASP A 420 -16.45 7.86 21.06
C ASP A 420 -17.85 7.40 21.41
N PHE A 421 -18.82 7.77 20.58
CA PHE A 421 -20.20 7.33 20.77
C PHE A 421 -20.87 7.02 19.43
N TYR A 422 -21.63 5.95 19.44
CA TYR A 422 -22.34 5.42 18.27
C TYR A 422 -23.84 5.51 18.49
N GLY A 423 -24.59 5.94 17.46
CA GLY A 423 -26.03 5.84 17.45
C GLY A 423 -26.46 4.38 17.48
N ARG A 424 -27.45 4.05 18.31
CA ARG A 424 -27.90 2.67 18.51
C ARG A 424 -28.79 2.17 17.39
N PHE A 425 -28.44 1.02 16.85
CA PHE A 425 -29.18 0.37 15.77
C PHE A 425 -30.61 -0.04 16.18
N ASP A 426 -30.77 -0.61 17.39
CA ASP A 426 -32.05 -1.01 17.94
C ASP A 426 -33.03 0.17 18.13
N VAL A 427 -32.50 1.36 18.47
CA VAL A 427 -33.27 2.61 18.55
C VAL A 427 -33.73 3.06 17.16
N SER A 428 -32.86 2.93 16.15
CA SER A 428 -33.20 3.28 14.75
C SER A 428 -34.20 2.33 14.12
N TRP A 429 -34.37 1.12 14.66
CA TRP A 429 -35.16 0.05 14.05
C TRP A 429 -36.63 0.43 13.84
N ASP A 430 -37.31 0.83 14.90
CA ASP A 430 -38.73 1.21 14.87
C ASP A 430 -38.96 2.70 15.17
N PHE A 431 -37.95 3.55 14.87
CA PHE A 431 -38.04 4.97 15.19
C PHE A 431 -39.13 5.69 14.36
N GLY A 432 -39.94 6.50 15.02
CA GLY A 432 -40.95 7.32 14.37
C GLY A 432 -42.14 6.51 13.84
N ASN A 433 -42.89 7.10 12.92
CA ASN A 433 -44.16 6.54 12.41
C ASN A 433 -44.19 6.32 10.89
N THR A 434 -43.06 6.56 10.21
CA THR A 434 -42.94 6.47 8.74
C THR A 434 -41.75 5.65 8.31
N PRO A 435 -41.82 4.94 7.18
CA PRO A 435 -40.67 4.23 6.63
C PRO A 435 -39.43 5.09 6.45
N SER A 436 -39.60 6.38 6.14
CA SER A 436 -38.49 7.33 5.94
C SER A 436 -37.72 7.72 7.23
N SER A 437 -38.14 7.21 8.40
CA SER A 437 -37.49 7.53 9.68
C SER A 437 -36.91 6.33 10.40
N ARG A 438 -37.08 5.09 9.89
CA ARG A 438 -36.69 3.85 10.57
C ARG A 438 -36.13 2.80 9.62
N LEU A 439 -35.47 1.79 10.18
CA LEU A 439 -34.79 0.74 9.44
C LEU A 439 -35.71 -0.46 9.14
N SER A 440 -36.68 -0.76 10.01
CA SER A 440 -37.48 -2.00 9.97
C SER A 440 -38.22 -2.24 8.66
N ASP A 441 -38.77 -1.19 8.03
CA ASP A 441 -39.48 -1.33 6.77
C ASP A 441 -38.58 -1.74 5.58
N TRP A 442 -37.28 -1.47 5.68
CA TRP A 442 -36.29 -1.70 4.61
C TRP A 442 -35.47 -2.96 4.85
N LEU A 443 -35.03 -3.17 6.10
CA LEU A 443 -34.17 -4.29 6.46
C LEU A 443 -34.92 -5.57 6.86
N ASP A 444 -36.22 -5.45 7.18
CA ASP A 444 -37.13 -6.60 7.39
C ASP A 444 -38.45 -6.39 6.63
N PRO A 445 -38.43 -6.27 5.28
CA PRO A 445 -39.63 -5.97 4.48
C PRO A 445 -40.69 -7.06 4.57
N GLY A 446 -40.29 -8.28 4.91
CA GLY A 446 -41.20 -9.42 5.16
C GLY A 446 -41.82 -9.44 6.56
N ASN A 447 -41.43 -8.51 7.45
CA ASN A 447 -41.83 -8.47 8.85
C ASN A 447 -41.66 -9.83 9.55
N THR A 448 -40.47 -10.42 9.39
CA THR A 448 -40.11 -11.73 9.92
C THR A 448 -39.96 -11.70 11.44
N GLY A 449 -39.72 -10.54 12.01
CA GLY A 449 -39.42 -10.31 13.40
C GLY A 449 -38.03 -10.74 13.84
N ALA A 450 -37.09 -10.91 12.86
CA ALA A 450 -35.70 -11.25 13.15
C ALA A 450 -35.08 -10.25 14.11
N MET A 451 -34.39 -10.73 15.13
CA MET A 451 -33.63 -9.91 16.09
C MET A 451 -32.20 -9.72 15.65
N THR A 452 -31.69 -10.67 14.88
CA THR A 452 -30.35 -10.67 14.29
C THR A 452 -30.41 -11.19 12.87
N LEU A 453 -29.48 -10.75 12.04
CA LEU A 453 -29.27 -11.24 10.69
C LEU A 453 -27.75 -11.32 10.45
N ASP A 454 -27.31 -12.37 9.78
CA ASP A 454 -25.91 -12.53 9.41
C ASP A 454 -25.62 -11.81 8.08
N GLN A 455 -24.36 -11.68 7.74
CA GLN A 455 -23.92 -11.10 6.46
C GLN A 455 -24.44 -11.89 5.26
N PHE A 456 -24.44 -11.25 4.10
CA PHE A 456 -24.70 -11.89 2.82
C PHE A 456 -23.69 -11.38 1.75
N PRO A 457 -23.10 -12.25 0.92
CA PRO A 457 -23.18 -13.71 1.00
C PRO A 457 -22.79 -14.28 2.38
N PRO A 458 -23.29 -15.46 2.76
CA PRO A 458 -22.85 -16.10 4.01
C PRO A 458 -21.33 -16.30 3.98
N GLU A 459 -20.71 -16.20 5.16
CA GLU A 459 -19.29 -16.54 5.33
C GLU A 459 -19.00 -17.91 4.69
N GLN A 460 -18.00 -17.96 3.83
CA GLN A 460 -17.57 -19.22 3.23
C GLN A 460 -16.85 -20.05 4.29
N VAL A 461 -17.44 -21.15 4.67
CA VAL A 461 -16.83 -22.08 5.63
C VAL A 461 -16.35 -23.31 4.87
N PHE A 462 -15.06 -23.52 4.83
CA PHE A 462 -14.42 -24.65 4.20
C PHE A 462 -14.13 -25.76 5.21
N ALA A 463 -14.16 -27.01 4.78
CA ALA A 463 -13.82 -28.12 5.65
C ALA A 463 -12.30 -28.34 5.73
N ASN A 464 -11.60 -28.13 4.63
CA ASN A 464 -10.15 -28.27 4.53
C ASN A 464 -9.58 -27.01 3.86
N ASP A 465 -9.16 -26.10 4.69
CA ASP A 465 -8.59 -24.80 4.31
C ASP A 465 -7.40 -24.52 5.24
N ALA A 466 -6.24 -24.22 4.68
CA ALA A 466 -5.06 -23.91 5.44
C ALA A 466 -4.37 -22.69 4.83
N THR A 467 -4.05 -21.71 5.62
CA THR A 467 -3.36 -20.51 5.18
C THR A 467 -1.89 -20.50 5.60
N VAL A 468 -1.10 -19.68 4.92
CA VAL A 468 0.33 -19.54 5.16
C VAL A 468 0.73 -18.06 5.26
N SER A 469 1.63 -17.76 6.18
CA SER A 469 2.28 -16.45 6.28
C SER A 469 3.77 -16.59 6.52
N ILE A 470 4.53 -15.52 6.20
CA ILE A 470 5.97 -15.42 6.48
C ILE A 470 6.14 -14.54 7.71
N SER A 471 6.99 -14.99 8.63
CA SER A 471 7.36 -14.23 9.82
C SER A 471 8.88 -14.22 9.99
N ASN A 472 9.36 -13.31 10.83
CA ASN A 472 10.79 -13.15 11.13
C ASN A 472 11.65 -12.86 9.87
N LEU A 473 11.08 -12.20 8.86
CA LEU A 473 11.81 -11.70 7.70
C LEU A 473 11.93 -10.18 7.84
N PRO A 474 13.14 -9.62 8.00
CA PRO A 474 13.32 -8.18 8.08
C PRO A 474 13.15 -7.52 6.71
N ASP A 475 12.74 -6.26 6.67
CA ASP A 475 12.66 -5.50 5.42
C ASP A 475 14.04 -5.23 4.82
N GLU A 476 15.04 -5.14 5.69
CA GLU A 476 16.43 -4.91 5.31
C GLU A 476 17.38 -5.78 6.13
N THR A 477 18.46 -6.25 5.52
CA THR A 477 19.51 -7.04 6.18
C THR A 477 20.91 -6.52 5.83
N CYS A 478 21.73 -6.45 6.83
CA CYS A 478 23.11 -5.98 6.72
C CYS A 478 23.98 -6.91 5.86
N ASP A 479 24.10 -8.16 6.22
CA ASP A 479 25.01 -9.12 5.61
C ASP A 479 24.32 -10.14 4.68
N GLY A 480 23.04 -9.95 4.46
CA GLY A 480 22.21 -10.84 3.65
C GLY A 480 21.78 -12.12 4.38
N GLN A 481 22.14 -12.30 5.65
CA GLN A 481 21.69 -13.46 6.42
C GLN A 481 20.28 -13.21 6.95
N VAL A 482 19.35 -14.08 6.63
CA VAL A 482 17.98 -14.06 7.13
C VAL A 482 17.56 -15.45 7.62
N ASP A 483 16.76 -15.48 8.68
CA ASP A 483 16.23 -16.69 9.30
C ASP A 483 14.69 -16.60 9.37
N PRO A 484 14.00 -16.58 8.22
CA PRO A 484 12.56 -16.48 8.19
C PRO A 484 11.91 -17.74 8.74
N SER A 485 10.66 -17.60 9.15
CA SER A 485 9.81 -18.69 9.56
C SER A 485 8.51 -18.67 8.77
N ILE A 486 7.99 -19.84 8.45
CA ILE A 486 6.68 -20.00 7.81
C ILE A 486 5.67 -20.31 8.92
N ASN A 487 4.63 -19.50 9.02
CA ASN A 487 3.53 -19.78 9.92
C ASN A 487 2.36 -20.37 9.12
N ILE A 488 1.88 -21.54 9.52
CA ILE A 488 0.70 -22.17 8.93
C ILE A 488 -0.46 -22.12 9.94
N MET A 489 -1.67 -21.90 9.44
CA MET A 489 -2.88 -21.88 10.26
C MET A 489 -3.98 -22.71 9.61
N ASN A 490 -4.78 -23.38 10.44
CA ASN A 490 -5.95 -24.13 10.01
C ASN A 490 -7.18 -23.22 9.99
N ASN A 491 -7.63 -22.81 8.82
CA ASN A 491 -8.89 -22.07 8.63
C ASN A 491 -10.08 -23.03 8.43
N GLY A 492 -9.80 -24.31 8.09
CA GLY A 492 -10.83 -25.31 7.88
C GLY A 492 -11.50 -25.79 9.16
N THR A 493 -12.74 -26.29 9.04
CA THR A 493 -13.46 -26.88 10.18
C THR A 493 -12.98 -28.28 10.58
N ASN A 494 -12.24 -28.96 9.71
CA ASN A 494 -11.56 -30.21 10.05
C ASN A 494 -10.19 -29.90 10.64
N ASP A 495 -9.75 -30.66 11.65
CA ASP A 495 -8.38 -30.53 12.16
C ASP A 495 -7.37 -30.70 10.99
N LEU A 496 -6.42 -29.78 10.89
CA LEU A 496 -5.33 -29.87 9.93
C LEU A 496 -4.27 -30.84 10.45
N THR A 497 -4.08 -31.95 9.75
CA THR A 497 -3.14 -33.02 10.16
C THR A 497 -1.92 -33.14 9.24
N SER A 498 -2.00 -32.59 8.04
CA SER A 498 -0.88 -32.54 7.10
C SER A 498 -1.06 -31.41 6.09
N ALA A 499 0.06 -30.85 5.59
CA ALA A 499 0.09 -29.91 4.49
C ALA A 499 1.42 -30.03 3.74
N THR A 500 1.42 -29.67 2.46
CA THR A 500 2.61 -29.56 1.64
C THR A 500 2.97 -28.09 1.46
N ILE A 501 4.21 -27.71 1.79
CA ILE A 501 4.70 -26.35 1.73
C ILE A 501 5.85 -26.30 0.72
N ASP A 502 5.62 -25.67 -0.41
CA ASP A 502 6.61 -25.35 -1.42
C ASP A 502 7.05 -23.89 -1.26
N TYR A 503 8.35 -23.63 -1.34
CA TYR A 503 8.85 -22.28 -1.20
C TYR A 503 10.03 -22.01 -2.12
N GLN A 504 10.21 -20.73 -2.46
CA GLN A 504 11.21 -20.27 -3.42
C GLN A 504 11.91 -19.05 -2.87
N PHE A 505 13.24 -19.02 -3.03
CA PHE A 505 14.05 -17.87 -2.75
C PHE A 505 14.64 -17.32 -4.05
N ASN A 506 14.35 -16.07 -4.40
CA ASN A 506 14.74 -15.44 -5.67
C ASN A 506 14.39 -16.32 -6.89
N SER A 507 13.18 -16.87 -6.92
CA SER A 507 12.69 -17.79 -7.95
C SER A 507 13.42 -19.15 -8.02
N GLN A 508 14.31 -19.45 -7.07
CA GLN A 508 14.93 -20.75 -6.94
C GLN A 508 14.09 -21.62 -5.99
N SER A 509 13.50 -22.69 -6.51
CA SER A 509 12.75 -23.64 -5.68
C SER A 509 13.66 -24.35 -4.67
N LEU A 510 13.17 -24.46 -3.45
CA LEU A 510 13.82 -25.11 -2.32
C LEU A 510 13.14 -26.45 -1.99
N PRO A 511 13.72 -27.31 -1.17
CA PRO A 511 13.12 -28.61 -0.86
C PRO A 511 11.76 -28.46 -0.17
N THR A 512 10.71 -29.05 -0.74
CA THR A 512 9.36 -29.10 -0.20
C THR A 512 9.34 -29.58 1.26
N ILE A 513 8.62 -28.90 2.10
CA ILE A 513 8.34 -29.31 3.49
C ILE A 513 6.99 -30.04 3.51
N ASN A 514 6.98 -31.28 3.95
CA ASN A 514 5.75 -32.03 4.22
C ASN A 514 5.46 -31.95 5.71
N TRP A 515 4.63 -30.98 6.10
CA TRP A 515 4.25 -30.79 7.48
C TRP A 515 3.23 -31.84 7.94
N THR A 516 3.34 -32.29 9.18
CA THR A 516 2.38 -33.18 9.85
C THR A 516 2.24 -32.76 11.31
N GLY A 517 1.00 -32.62 11.77
CA GLY A 517 0.69 -32.19 13.12
C GLY A 517 -0.77 -32.43 13.48
N SER A 518 -1.36 -31.56 14.29
CA SER A 518 -2.80 -31.51 14.56
C SER A 518 -3.13 -30.11 15.03
N LEU A 519 -3.72 -29.31 14.14
CA LEU A 519 -4.19 -27.95 14.43
C LEU A 519 -5.71 -27.95 14.33
N ALA A 520 -6.39 -27.60 15.40
CA ALA A 520 -7.82 -27.31 15.36
C ALA A 520 -8.08 -26.00 14.59
N GLN A 521 -9.33 -25.74 14.19
CA GLN A 521 -9.69 -24.50 13.51
C GLN A 521 -9.19 -23.27 14.27
N GLY A 522 -8.53 -22.34 13.58
CA GLY A 522 -7.91 -21.14 14.13
C GLY A 522 -6.57 -21.37 14.85
N GLU A 523 -6.09 -22.61 14.97
CA GLU A 523 -4.75 -22.87 15.53
C GLU A 523 -3.67 -22.77 14.46
N SER A 524 -2.50 -22.30 14.87
CA SER A 524 -1.34 -22.10 14.00
C SER A 524 -0.07 -22.74 14.56
N GLU A 525 0.88 -23.04 13.68
CA GLU A 525 2.21 -23.55 14.03
C GLU A 525 3.29 -22.90 13.16
N VAL A 526 4.40 -22.56 13.81
CA VAL A 526 5.57 -22.01 13.11
C VAL A 526 6.44 -23.14 12.61
N VAL A 527 6.62 -23.20 11.30
CA VAL A 527 7.49 -24.16 10.60
C VAL A 527 8.83 -23.47 10.30
N ALA A 528 9.90 -23.98 10.91
CA ALA A 528 11.23 -23.42 10.69
C ALA A 528 11.73 -23.71 9.27
N THR A 529 12.30 -22.69 8.62
CA THR A 529 13.02 -22.80 7.35
C THR A 529 14.53 -22.86 7.56
N PRO A 530 15.33 -23.29 6.60
CA PRO A 530 16.77 -23.06 6.62
C PRO A 530 17.08 -21.57 6.52
N ASN A 531 18.19 -21.14 7.12
CA ASN A 531 18.72 -19.80 6.93
C ASN A 531 19.07 -19.55 5.46
N PHE A 532 18.83 -18.35 4.97
CA PHE A 532 19.16 -17.92 3.62
C PHE A 532 20.30 -16.92 3.64
N THR A 533 21.04 -16.86 2.54
CA THR A 533 22.02 -15.82 2.31
C THR A 533 21.66 -15.07 1.03
N ALA A 534 21.24 -13.85 1.17
CA ALA A 534 20.96 -12.96 0.05
C ALA A 534 22.28 -12.46 -0.57
N THR A 535 22.39 -12.60 -1.89
CA THR A 535 23.55 -12.13 -2.66
C THR A 535 23.22 -10.96 -3.57
N SER A 536 21.92 -10.66 -3.74
CA SER A 536 21.39 -9.53 -4.50
C SER A 536 20.91 -8.45 -3.55
N THR A 537 20.83 -7.20 -4.01
CA THR A 537 20.22 -6.11 -3.23
C THR A 537 18.74 -6.41 -2.97
N ASN A 538 17.96 -6.69 -4.01
CA ASN A 538 16.54 -7.04 -3.85
C ASN A 538 16.35 -8.55 -3.81
N ASN A 539 15.59 -9.04 -2.86
CA ASN A 539 15.34 -10.45 -2.65
C ASN A 539 13.86 -10.70 -2.41
N THR A 540 13.40 -11.89 -2.76
CA THR A 540 12.01 -12.31 -2.60
C THR A 540 11.95 -13.72 -2.04
N LEU A 541 11.16 -13.91 -0.99
CA LEU A 541 10.77 -15.23 -0.47
C LEU A 541 9.29 -15.44 -0.80
N SER A 542 8.97 -16.50 -1.55
CA SER A 542 7.59 -16.90 -1.86
C SER A 542 7.30 -18.28 -1.29
N VAL A 543 6.12 -18.46 -0.74
CA VAL A 543 5.67 -19.69 -0.10
C VAL A 543 4.28 -20.05 -0.64
N ASP A 544 4.10 -21.30 -1.01
CA ASP A 544 2.84 -21.88 -1.45
C ASP A 544 2.50 -23.09 -0.57
N LEU A 545 1.32 -23.08 0.05
CA LEU A 545 0.78 -24.19 0.83
C LEU A 545 -0.22 -24.95 -0.03
N SER A 546 -0.24 -26.26 0.05
CA SER A 546 -1.16 -27.10 -0.71
C SER A 546 -1.47 -28.39 0.01
N GLN A 547 -2.53 -29.07 -0.43
CA GLN A 547 -2.95 -30.39 0.03
C GLN A 547 -3.18 -30.51 1.55
N PRO A 548 -3.96 -29.61 2.18
CA PRO A 548 -4.37 -29.80 3.55
C PRO A 548 -5.06 -31.17 3.69
N ASN A 549 -4.63 -31.95 4.68
CA ASN A 549 -5.14 -33.31 4.92
C ASN A 549 -5.00 -34.26 3.70
N GLY A 550 -4.08 -33.96 2.77
CA GLY A 550 -3.82 -34.77 1.56
C GLY A 550 -4.86 -34.63 0.44
N ILE A 551 -5.72 -33.60 0.49
CA ILE A 551 -6.70 -33.24 -0.54
C ILE A 551 -6.48 -31.82 -1.04
N ALA A 552 -7.17 -31.42 -2.11
CA ALA A 552 -7.09 -30.05 -2.58
C ALA A 552 -7.63 -29.11 -1.51
N ASP A 553 -6.98 -27.95 -1.35
CA ASP A 553 -7.50 -26.86 -0.53
C ASP A 553 -8.81 -26.34 -1.12
N GLU A 554 -9.80 -26.11 -0.29
CA GLU A 554 -11.11 -25.63 -0.71
C GLU A 554 -11.15 -24.10 -0.90
N ASN A 555 -10.10 -23.40 -0.40
CA ASN A 555 -9.88 -21.96 -0.57
C ASN A 555 -8.45 -21.71 -1.05
N ASP A 556 -8.25 -21.62 -2.35
CA ASP A 556 -6.93 -21.42 -2.95
C ASP A 556 -6.44 -19.96 -2.93
N THR A 557 -7.24 -19.03 -2.41
CA THR A 557 -6.91 -17.60 -2.39
C THR A 557 -5.97 -17.19 -1.25
N ASN A 558 -5.86 -18.01 -0.19
CA ASN A 558 -5.03 -17.76 1.00
C ASN A 558 -3.81 -18.69 1.10
N ASN A 559 -3.55 -19.48 0.05
CA ASN A 559 -2.56 -20.53 0.02
C ASN A 559 -1.14 -20.05 -0.30
N SER A 560 -0.95 -18.81 -0.71
CA SER A 560 0.34 -18.29 -1.14
C SER A 560 0.63 -16.92 -0.54
N VAL A 561 1.90 -16.72 -0.23
CA VAL A 561 2.43 -15.44 0.27
C VAL A 561 3.79 -15.16 -0.36
N SER A 562 4.08 -13.89 -0.60
CA SER A 562 5.39 -13.46 -1.11
C SER A 562 5.81 -12.20 -0.36
N SER A 563 7.02 -12.22 0.17
CA SER A 563 7.62 -11.08 0.89
C SER A 563 8.96 -10.71 0.25
N GLN A 564 9.23 -9.42 0.20
CA GLN A 564 10.46 -8.86 -0.33
C GLN A 564 11.30 -8.29 0.81
N PHE A 565 12.62 -8.31 0.64
CA PHE A 565 13.54 -7.66 1.55
C PHE A 565 14.79 -7.21 0.81
N THR A 566 15.48 -6.24 1.37
CA THR A 566 16.68 -5.64 0.80
C THR A 566 17.93 -6.09 1.55
N LYS A 567 18.96 -6.50 0.81
CA LYS A 567 20.31 -6.57 1.37
C LYS A 567 21.02 -5.24 1.11
N LEU A 568 21.64 -4.68 2.14
CA LEU A 568 22.43 -3.46 1.99
C LEU A 568 23.51 -3.61 0.93
N GLU A 569 23.83 -2.52 0.26
CA GLU A 569 24.89 -2.48 -0.74
C GLU A 569 26.26 -2.57 -0.05
N ASP A 570 27.13 -3.42 -0.61
CA ASP A 570 28.48 -3.61 -0.12
C ASP A 570 29.45 -2.60 -0.77
N PHE A 571 30.11 -1.79 0.03
CA PHE A 571 31.17 -0.90 -0.42
C PHE A 571 32.54 -1.36 0.13
N THR A 572 33.55 -1.33 -0.72
CA THR A 572 34.89 -1.74 -0.35
C THR A 572 35.76 -0.54 0.01
N THR A 573 36.56 -0.66 1.06
CA THR A 573 37.57 0.30 1.47
C THR A 573 38.95 -0.34 1.51
N ASN A 574 40.04 0.46 1.43
CA ASN A 574 41.42 -0.02 1.56
C ASN A 574 41.97 0.20 2.96
N GLN A 575 41.50 1.22 3.68
CA GLN A 575 42.03 1.65 4.97
C GLN A 575 40.95 1.76 6.06
N ASN A 576 39.72 1.30 5.78
CA ASN A 576 38.56 1.48 6.64
C ASN A 576 38.23 2.97 6.87
N GLU A 577 38.30 3.75 5.82
CA GLU A 577 37.99 5.19 5.85
C GLU A 577 36.97 5.57 4.81
N LEU A 578 36.07 6.48 5.18
CA LEU A 578 35.16 7.19 4.30
C LEU A 578 35.55 8.66 4.23
N ASN A 579 35.35 9.29 3.10
CA ASN A 579 35.63 10.70 2.89
C ASN A 579 34.32 11.44 2.65
N LEU A 580 33.95 12.31 3.57
CA LEU A 580 32.79 13.18 3.41
C LEU A 580 33.23 14.58 3.00
N THR A 581 32.71 15.05 1.88
CA THR A 581 32.90 16.42 1.40
C THR A 581 31.57 17.14 1.46
N ILE A 582 31.48 18.27 2.17
CA ILE A 582 30.30 19.14 2.25
C ILE A 582 30.69 20.52 1.74
N ASN A 583 29.94 21.03 0.78
CA ASN A 583 29.98 22.43 0.39
C ASN A 583 28.71 23.08 0.92
N THR A 584 28.85 23.91 1.97
CA THR A 584 27.70 24.59 2.55
C THR A 584 27.25 25.75 1.67
N ASP A 585 25.98 26.08 1.76
CA ASP A 585 25.31 27.23 1.15
C ASP A 585 25.45 28.51 2.01
N ASP A 586 24.53 29.47 1.86
CA ASP A 586 24.48 30.72 2.62
C ASP A 586 24.10 30.51 4.11
N TYR A 587 23.67 29.30 4.50
CA TYR A 587 23.17 28.94 5.85
C TYR A 587 23.87 27.69 6.43
N GLY A 588 25.15 27.51 6.23
CA GLY A 588 25.92 26.36 6.70
C GLY A 588 25.82 26.03 8.20
N ASN A 589 25.27 26.96 9.01
CA ASN A 589 24.97 26.72 10.42
C ASN A 589 23.73 25.85 10.65
N GLU A 590 22.98 25.50 9.63
CA GLU A 590 21.81 24.62 9.65
C GLU A 590 22.18 23.18 9.34
N THR A 591 23.35 22.96 8.68
CA THR A 591 23.81 21.65 8.23
C THR A 591 24.55 20.89 9.33
N THR A 592 24.11 19.68 9.62
CA THR A 592 24.75 18.70 10.49
C THR A 592 24.72 17.31 9.86
N TRP A 593 25.54 16.39 10.32
CA TRP A 593 25.50 14.99 9.88
C TRP A 593 25.93 14.07 11.02
N GLU A 594 25.52 12.82 10.92
CA GLU A 594 25.94 11.74 11.80
C GLU A 594 26.08 10.43 11.03
N ILE A 595 26.88 9.53 11.55
CA ILE A 595 26.98 8.15 11.11
C ILE A 595 26.89 7.22 12.31
N ILE A 596 26.01 6.24 12.25
CA ILE A 596 25.80 5.24 13.29
C ILE A 596 26.06 3.83 12.74
N ASP A 597 26.38 2.88 13.61
CA ASP A 597 26.46 1.47 13.25
C ASP A 597 25.09 0.75 13.39
N ASP A 598 25.03 -0.51 12.96
CA ASP A 598 23.83 -1.37 13.04
C ASP A 598 23.33 -1.66 14.48
N ALA A 599 24.15 -1.37 15.49
CA ALA A 599 23.78 -1.42 16.90
C ALA A 599 23.27 -0.06 17.43
N GLY A 600 23.22 0.98 16.57
CA GLY A 600 22.82 2.34 16.93
C GLY A 600 23.88 3.14 17.66
N ASN A 601 25.15 2.71 17.63
CA ASN A 601 26.23 3.47 18.24
C ASN A 601 26.71 4.57 17.29
N LEU A 602 26.81 5.80 17.80
CA LEU A 602 27.38 6.91 17.07
C LEU A 602 28.89 6.64 16.78
N ILE A 603 29.26 6.68 15.52
CA ILE A 603 30.62 6.48 15.04
C ILE A 603 31.28 7.83 14.87
N ASP A 604 30.64 8.78 14.22
CA ASP A 604 31.11 10.14 14.03
C ASP A 604 29.96 11.11 13.76
N GLU A 605 30.17 12.39 14.00
CA GLU A 605 29.21 13.46 13.77
C GLU A 605 29.89 14.78 13.44
N GLY A 606 29.22 15.68 12.75
CA GLY A 606 29.77 16.99 12.44
C GLY A 606 28.74 18.07 12.20
N GLY A 607 29.24 19.32 12.22
CA GLY A 607 28.42 20.54 12.09
C GLY A 607 28.01 21.13 13.45
N PRO A 608 27.30 22.26 13.48
CA PRO A 608 27.04 23.13 12.32
C PRO A 608 28.30 23.83 11.77
N TYR A 609 28.25 24.25 10.51
CA TYR A 609 29.42 24.79 9.79
C TYR A 609 29.29 26.29 9.48
N SER A 610 30.35 26.87 8.90
CA SER A 610 30.30 28.25 8.38
C SER A 610 29.67 28.27 6.99
N ASN A 611 29.03 29.38 6.63
CA ASN A 611 28.40 29.60 5.32
C ASN A 611 29.43 29.57 4.18
N ASN A 612 29.04 29.07 3.02
CA ASN A 612 29.84 29.04 1.78
C ASN A 612 31.24 28.44 1.98
N THR A 613 31.33 27.34 2.72
CA THR A 613 32.59 26.69 3.09
C THR A 613 32.62 25.25 2.60
N THR A 614 33.78 24.82 2.09
CA THR A 614 34.01 23.41 1.82
C THR A 614 34.61 22.74 3.07
N VAL A 615 33.96 21.70 3.53
CA VAL A 615 34.38 20.86 4.66
C VAL A 615 34.78 19.50 4.13
N ASN A 616 35.87 18.95 4.61
CA ASN A 616 36.33 17.59 4.28
C ASN A 616 36.60 16.85 5.57
N GLU A 617 35.88 15.77 5.80
CA GLU A 617 36.00 14.90 6.96
C GLU A 617 36.44 13.51 6.52
N THR A 618 37.24 12.84 7.33
CA THR A 618 37.64 11.44 7.13
C THR A 618 37.11 10.63 8.30
N ILE A 619 36.21 9.73 8.03
CA ILE A 619 35.47 8.94 9.01
C ILE A 619 36.09 7.54 9.05
N THR A 620 36.52 7.07 10.22
CA THR A 620 37.04 5.70 10.38
C THR A 620 35.87 4.75 10.68
N VAL A 621 35.72 3.71 9.86
CA VAL A 621 34.65 2.73 9.96
C VAL A 621 35.18 1.32 10.23
N ALA A 622 34.35 0.44 10.78
CA ALA A 622 34.73 -0.95 11.02
C ALA A 622 34.50 -1.81 9.77
N ASP A 623 35.30 -2.85 9.57
CA ASP A 623 35.13 -3.84 8.52
C ASP A 623 33.94 -4.77 8.81
N GLN A 624 33.24 -5.21 7.77
CA GLN A 624 32.08 -6.11 7.82
C GLN A 624 30.95 -5.61 8.73
N THR A 625 30.78 -4.30 8.81
CA THR A 625 29.78 -3.62 9.62
C THR A 625 28.87 -2.78 8.72
N CYS A 626 27.62 -2.66 9.09
CA CYS A 626 26.69 -1.76 8.42
C CYS A 626 26.60 -0.43 9.14
N PHE A 627 26.35 0.60 8.36
CA PHE A 627 26.28 1.97 8.81
C PHE A 627 25.06 2.66 8.18
N GLU A 628 24.52 3.59 8.93
CA GLU A 628 23.59 4.59 8.42
C GLU A 628 24.24 5.96 8.52
N PHE A 629 24.40 6.63 7.39
CA PHE A 629 24.81 8.01 7.31
C PHE A 629 23.58 8.88 7.15
N THR A 630 23.45 9.93 7.93
CA THR A 630 22.36 10.91 7.85
C THR A 630 22.93 12.31 7.81
N ILE A 631 22.55 13.11 6.81
CA ILE A 631 22.76 14.55 6.74
C ILE A 631 21.44 15.25 7.04
N LYS A 632 21.51 16.38 7.78
CA LYS A 632 20.33 17.10 8.28
C LYS A 632 20.47 18.58 8.01
N ASP A 633 19.36 19.20 7.70
CA ASP A 633 19.19 20.65 7.64
C ASP A 633 18.09 21.09 8.62
N SER A 634 18.40 22.02 9.53
CA SER A 634 17.50 22.41 10.61
C SER A 634 16.38 23.35 10.18
N TYR A 635 16.45 23.90 8.97
CA TYR A 635 15.39 24.74 8.40
C TYR A 635 14.49 23.98 7.41
N GLY A 636 15.01 22.89 6.85
CA GLY A 636 14.23 21.97 6.02
C GLY A 636 14.22 22.29 4.53
N ASP A 637 15.24 23.02 4.03
CA ASP A 637 15.38 23.34 2.61
C ASP A 637 16.68 22.77 1.99
N GLY A 638 17.42 21.93 2.77
CA GLY A 638 18.67 21.31 2.34
C GLY A 638 19.81 22.31 2.24
N ILE A 639 20.87 21.95 1.51
CA ILE A 639 22.05 22.84 1.29
C ILE A 639 22.12 23.35 -0.17
N CYS A 640 21.09 23.20 -0.95
CA CYS A 640 20.84 23.66 -2.31
C CYS A 640 19.32 23.79 -2.51
N CYS A 641 18.79 24.62 -3.37
CA CYS A 641 19.39 25.51 -4.34
C CYS A 641 18.78 26.91 -4.22
N ASP A 642 17.86 27.15 -3.24
CA ASP A 642 17.16 28.42 -3.04
C ASP A 642 18.07 29.47 -2.40
N PHE A 643 18.98 29.08 -1.50
CA PHE A 643 19.86 29.98 -0.74
C PHE A 643 21.36 29.70 -0.95
N GLY A 644 21.72 29.17 -2.10
CA GLY A 644 23.09 28.86 -2.49
C GLY A 644 23.19 27.65 -3.39
N SER A 645 24.41 27.22 -3.69
CA SER A 645 24.67 26.03 -4.53
C SER A 645 25.56 25.06 -3.74
N GLY A 646 25.12 24.66 -2.55
CA GLY A 646 25.77 23.68 -1.74
C GLY A 646 25.61 22.26 -2.27
N GLY A 647 26.21 21.30 -1.61
CA GLY A 647 26.13 19.89 -1.95
C GLY A 647 27.08 19.06 -1.12
N TYR A 648 26.82 17.77 -1.03
CA TYR A 648 27.69 16.85 -0.31
C TYR A 648 27.96 15.58 -1.11
N THR A 649 29.05 14.91 -0.77
CA THR A 649 29.41 13.60 -1.30
C THR A 649 30.07 12.78 -0.20
N LEU A 650 29.62 11.57 -0.01
CA LEU A 650 30.24 10.56 0.84
C LEU A 650 30.86 9.48 -0.06
N ASP A 651 32.17 9.35 -0.03
CA ASP A 651 32.95 8.39 -0.81
C ASP A 651 33.71 7.42 0.09
N THR A 652 34.00 6.25 -0.43
CA THR A 652 35.03 5.37 0.18
C THR A 652 36.44 5.92 -0.08
N ASP A 653 37.44 5.45 0.67
CA ASP A 653 38.86 5.84 0.50
C ASP A 653 39.46 5.47 -0.87
N ASN A 654 38.78 4.60 -1.64
CA ASN A 654 39.14 4.26 -3.03
C ASN A 654 38.27 5.01 -4.06
N GLN A 655 37.55 6.07 -3.66
CA GLN A 655 36.79 6.97 -4.49
C GLN A 655 35.57 6.32 -5.17
N VAL A 656 34.88 5.43 -4.47
CA VAL A 656 33.54 4.92 -4.85
C VAL A 656 32.53 5.74 -4.09
N GLU A 657 31.65 6.42 -4.82
CA GLU A 657 30.54 7.21 -4.24
C GLU A 657 29.53 6.30 -3.56
N ILE A 658 29.16 6.62 -2.32
CA ILE A 658 28.10 5.97 -1.56
C ILE A 658 26.80 6.76 -1.75
N ILE A 659 26.87 8.07 -1.54
CA ILE A 659 25.74 8.99 -1.72
C ILE A 659 26.26 10.40 -2.01
N SER A 660 25.49 11.15 -2.77
CA SER A 660 25.72 12.59 -2.99
C SER A 660 24.38 13.29 -3.17
N GLY A 661 24.29 14.54 -2.71
CA GLY A 661 23.04 15.31 -2.78
C GLY A 661 23.25 16.79 -2.43
N GLY A 662 22.12 17.47 -2.22
CA GLY A 662 22.09 18.89 -1.84
C GLY A 662 20.68 19.42 -1.59
N ASP A 663 19.68 18.98 -2.36
CA ASP A 663 18.27 19.33 -2.22
C ASP A 663 17.55 18.14 -1.55
N PHE A 664 17.67 18.06 -0.23
CA PHE A 664 17.17 16.91 0.55
C PHE A 664 16.15 17.27 1.63
N GLY A 665 15.71 18.55 1.67
CA GLY A 665 14.76 19.00 2.69
C GLY A 665 15.35 18.93 4.11
N ASP A 666 14.57 18.40 5.07
CA ASP A 666 14.98 18.30 6.48
C ASP A 666 16.15 17.35 6.72
N SER A 667 16.22 16.23 5.96
CA SER A 667 17.28 15.22 6.09
C SER A 667 17.29 14.22 4.93
N GLU A 668 18.46 13.59 4.74
CA GLU A 668 18.64 12.47 3.81
C GLU A 668 19.53 11.42 4.49
N SER A 669 19.17 10.13 4.33
CA SER A 669 19.89 9.02 4.91
C SER A 669 20.20 7.94 3.89
N VAL A 670 21.30 7.20 4.11
CA VAL A 670 21.64 6.01 3.35
C VAL A 670 22.24 4.95 4.29
N SER A 671 21.71 3.72 4.17
CA SER A 671 22.27 2.55 4.83
C SER A 671 23.15 1.76 3.86
N PHE A 672 24.32 1.31 4.31
CA PHE A 672 25.30 0.58 3.51
C PHE A 672 26.18 -0.31 4.37
N ARG A 673 26.84 -1.29 3.74
CA ARG A 673 27.79 -2.16 4.41
C ARG A 673 29.22 -1.92 3.93
N ILE A 674 30.17 -1.90 4.85
CA ILE A 674 31.60 -1.78 4.52
C ILE A 674 32.26 -3.15 4.52
N GLU A 675 32.93 -3.47 3.41
CA GLU A 675 33.84 -4.60 3.30
C GLU A 675 35.25 -4.10 3.05
N ASN A 676 36.20 -4.55 3.90
CA ASN A 676 37.60 -4.24 3.67
C ASN A 676 38.14 -5.07 2.51
N ASN A 677 38.75 -4.41 1.55
CA ASN A 677 39.42 -5.07 0.42
C ASN A 677 40.74 -5.73 0.87
N LEU A 678 40.75 -6.42 2.03
CA LEU A 678 41.83 -7.33 2.42
C LEU A 678 41.81 -8.62 1.60
N SER A 679 41.29 -8.57 0.35
CA SER A 679 41.53 -9.67 -0.54
C SER A 679 43.02 -9.76 -0.77
N ILE A 680 43.64 -10.80 -0.22
CA ILE A 680 44.84 -11.37 -0.83
C ILE A 680 44.38 -11.63 -2.26
N ASN A 681 44.86 -10.81 -3.21
CA ASN A 681 44.62 -11.09 -4.62
C ASN A 681 45.14 -12.50 -4.87
N GLU A 682 44.24 -13.49 -4.82
CA GLU A 682 44.60 -14.85 -5.16
C GLU A 682 44.70 -14.95 -6.68
N LEU A 683 45.89 -15.41 -7.14
CA LEU A 683 45.99 -15.92 -8.50
C LEU A 683 44.95 -17.03 -8.68
N GLU A 684 44.06 -16.92 -9.68
CA GLU A 684 43.06 -17.94 -9.93
C GLU A 684 43.74 -19.29 -10.13
N ALA A 685 43.21 -20.31 -9.45
CA ALA A 685 43.80 -21.66 -9.48
C ALA A 685 43.69 -22.32 -10.87
N ALA A 686 42.91 -21.73 -11.80
CA ALA A 686 42.74 -22.15 -13.18
C ALA A 686 43.95 -21.80 -14.04
N ASP A 687 44.71 -20.75 -13.72
CA ASP A 687 45.77 -20.22 -14.56
C ASP A 687 47.13 -20.92 -14.35
N LEU A 688 47.26 -21.82 -13.35
CA LEU A 688 48.50 -22.46 -12.98
C LEU A 688 48.40 -23.96 -12.78
N VAL A 689 49.11 -24.72 -13.59
CA VAL A 689 49.20 -26.18 -13.49
C VAL A 689 50.57 -26.57 -12.91
N ILE A 690 50.59 -27.44 -11.90
CA ILE A 690 51.79 -27.82 -11.13
C ILE A 690 51.90 -29.33 -11.15
N TYR A 691 52.94 -29.87 -11.81
CA TYR A 691 53.13 -31.31 -11.96
C TYR A 691 54.63 -31.74 -12.06
N PRO A 692 54.96 -33.00 -11.79
CA PRO A 692 54.12 -33.98 -11.12
C PRO A 692 54.01 -33.71 -9.61
N ASN A 693 52.84 -34.05 -9.04
CA ASN A 693 52.66 -34.03 -7.60
C ASN A 693 51.94 -35.36 -7.21
N PRO A 694 52.61 -36.32 -6.58
CA PRO A 694 53.96 -36.22 -5.91
C PRO A 694 55.14 -36.06 -6.89
N VAL A 695 56.18 -35.33 -6.40
CA VAL A 695 57.40 -35.01 -7.15
C VAL A 695 58.61 -35.80 -6.68
N ARG A 696 59.43 -36.31 -7.66
CA ARG A 696 60.69 -37.02 -7.32
C ARG A 696 61.92 -36.16 -7.48
N SER A 697 62.16 -35.54 -8.61
CA SER A 697 63.38 -34.81 -8.90
C SER A 697 63.18 -33.38 -9.34
N SER A 698 62.11 -33.11 -10.11
CA SER A 698 61.75 -31.76 -10.59
C SER A 698 60.28 -31.58 -10.64
N LEU A 699 59.81 -30.38 -10.32
CA LEU A 699 58.45 -29.91 -10.35
C LEU A 699 58.34 -28.90 -11.48
N THR A 700 57.37 -29.11 -12.39
CA THR A 700 57.05 -28.16 -13.47
C THR A 700 55.89 -27.29 -13.02
N ILE A 701 56.00 -26.00 -13.26
CA ILE A 701 54.94 -25.00 -13.10
C ILE A 701 54.64 -24.48 -14.52
N GLU A 702 53.37 -24.55 -14.95
CA GLU A 702 52.90 -24.08 -16.22
C GLU A 702 51.83 -23.01 -15.96
N ALA A 703 51.93 -21.87 -16.62
CA ALA A 703 51.03 -20.71 -16.50
C ALA A 703 50.38 -20.42 -17.84
N GLU A 704 49.11 -20.04 -17.87
CA GLU A 704 48.40 -19.69 -19.11
C GLU A 704 48.89 -18.38 -19.75
N THR A 705 49.53 -17.51 -18.96
CA THR A 705 50.04 -16.22 -19.43
C THR A 705 51.53 -16.08 -19.23
N SER A 706 52.20 -15.43 -20.17
CA SER A 706 53.64 -15.13 -20.05
C SER A 706 53.87 -13.91 -19.15
N SER A 707 54.18 -14.14 -17.88
CA SER A 707 54.44 -13.10 -16.87
C SER A 707 55.69 -13.46 -16.06
N ILE A 708 56.14 -12.51 -15.22
CA ILE A 708 57.23 -12.75 -14.26
C ILE A 708 56.64 -13.29 -12.96
N TYR A 709 56.92 -14.53 -12.65
CA TYR A 709 56.49 -15.17 -11.41
C TYR A 709 57.63 -15.33 -10.44
N SER A 710 57.36 -15.15 -9.13
CA SER A 710 58.26 -15.57 -8.08
C SER A 710 57.67 -16.79 -7.35
N TYR A 711 58.51 -17.74 -6.99
CA TYR A 711 58.10 -18.91 -6.23
C TYR A 711 58.87 -19.06 -4.95
N THR A 712 58.23 -19.59 -3.91
CA THR A 712 58.88 -19.96 -2.64
C THR A 712 58.29 -21.29 -2.16
N ILE A 713 59.20 -22.21 -1.76
CA ILE A 713 58.79 -23.49 -1.15
C ILE A 713 59.08 -23.39 0.35
N TYR A 714 58.05 -23.67 1.14
CA TYR A 714 58.11 -23.71 2.60
C TYR A 714 57.93 -25.14 3.10
N SER A 715 58.56 -25.49 4.22
CA SER A 715 58.15 -26.66 4.99
C SER A 715 56.81 -26.41 5.65
N ILE A 716 56.15 -27.46 6.12
CA ILE A 716 54.86 -27.37 6.84
C ILE A 716 54.90 -26.47 8.11
N ASN A 717 56.10 -26.21 8.64
CA ASN A 717 56.34 -25.33 9.79
C ASN A 717 56.63 -23.88 9.36
N GLY A 718 56.37 -23.50 8.13
CA GLY A 718 56.53 -22.13 7.60
C GLY A 718 57.99 -21.73 7.30
N ARG A 719 58.97 -22.64 7.44
CA ARG A 719 60.38 -22.33 7.14
C ARG A 719 60.60 -22.34 5.62
N ARG A 720 61.11 -21.24 5.06
CA ARG A 720 61.51 -21.13 3.66
C ARG A 720 62.67 -22.09 3.33
N ILE A 721 62.50 -22.92 2.32
CA ILE A 721 63.49 -23.93 1.91
C ILE A 721 64.14 -23.56 0.57
N LEU A 722 63.32 -23.13 -0.40
CA LEU A 722 63.77 -22.79 -1.77
C LEU A 722 62.95 -21.59 -2.28
N ASN A 723 63.60 -20.75 -3.07
CA ASN A 723 62.91 -19.67 -3.77
C ASN A 723 63.57 -19.32 -5.10
N GLY A 724 62.85 -18.72 -5.99
CA GLY A 724 63.33 -18.25 -7.29
C GLY A 724 62.30 -17.40 -8.03
N LYS A 725 62.67 -16.98 -9.24
CA LYS A 725 61.79 -16.32 -10.17
C LYS A 725 61.91 -16.99 -11.53
N PHE A 726 60.84 -16.91 -12.32
CA PHE A 726 60.87 -17.29 -13.71
C PHE A 726 60.02 -16.30 -14.54
N GLU A 727 60.28 -16.28 -15.80
CA GLU A 727 59.56 -15.47 -16.81
C GLU A 727 59.11 -16.41 -17.92
N GLY A 728 57.88 -16.23 -18.38
CA GLY A 728 57.30 -17.05 -19.42
C GLY A 728 56.26 -18.05 -18.90
N GLU A 729 55.75 -18.88 -19.79
CA GLU A 729 54.61 -19.77 -19.56
C GLU A 729 54.92 -21.04 -18.77
N ASN A 730 56.20 -21.43 -18.64
CA ASN A 730 56.59 -22.59 -17.84
C ASN A 730 57.97 -22.51 -17.23
N THR A 731 58.20 -23.25 -16.13
CA THR A 731 59.48 -23.46 -15.51
C THR A 731 59.60 -24.83 -14.82
N SER A 732 60.82 -25.34 -14.66
CA SER A 732 61.06 -26.56 -13.94
C SER A 732 61.97 -26.33 -12.71
N ILE A 733 61.48 -26.65 -11.54
CA ILE A 733 62.18 -26.47 -10.26
C ILE A 733 62.75 -27.81 -9.79
N SER A 734 64.05 -27.85 -9.59
CA SER A 734 64.70 -29.05 -9.03
C SER A 734 64.32 -29.21 -7.55
N THR A 735 63.77 -30.36 -7.20
CA THR A 735 63.39 -30.72 -5.82
C THR A 735 64.36 -31.70 -5.18
N ASN A 736 65.54 -31.96 -5.80
CA ASN A 736 66.53 -32.91 -5.31
C ASN A 736 67.10 -32.56 -3.92
N LYS A 737 67.02 -31.32 -3.50
CA LYS A 737 67.42 -30.82 -2.17
C LYS A 737 66.38 -30.97 -1.11
N LEU A 738 65.16 -31.38 -1.47
CA LEU A 738 64.06 -31.58 -0.53
C LEU A 738 64.08 -33.03 -0.02
N SER A 739 63.90 -33.22 1.27
CA SER A 739 63.65 -34.56 1.84
C SER A 739 62.23 -35.01 1.54
N SER A 740 61.95 -36.32 1.54
CA SER A 740 60.58 -36.83 1.40
C SER A 740 59.69 -36.18 2.48
N GLY A 741 58.53 -35.70 2.06
CA GLY A 741 57.60 -34.98 2.95
C GLY A 741 56.65 -34.04 2.19
N VAL A 742 55.83 -33.29 2.97
CA VAL A 742 54.86 -32.31 2.47
C VAL A 742 55.48 -30.92 2.57
N TYR A 743 55.29 -30.12 1.52
CA TYR A 743 55.73 -28.75 1.40
C TYR A 743 54.63 -27.87 0.86
N LEU A 744 54.73 -26.56 1.11
CA LEU A 744 53.86 -25.52 0.56
C LEU A 744 54.63 -24.74 -0.51
N LEU A 745 54.18 -24.74 -1.73
CA LEU A 745 54.68 -23.89 -2.81
C LEU A 745 53.80 -22.66 -2.90
N GLN A 746 54.37 -21.49 -2.62
CA GLN A 746 53.74 -20.21 -2.85
C GLN A 746 54.29 -19.61 -4.14
N LEU A 747 53.40 -19.19 -5.02
CA LEU A 747 53.70 -18.45 -6.24
C LEU A 747 53.10 -17.05 -6.12
N SER A 748 53.80 -16.05 -6.65
CA SER A 748 53.25 -14.71 -6.84
C SER A 748 53.63 -14.12 -8.18
N ASP A 749 52.73 -13.40 -8.78
CA ASP A 749 52.92 -12.64 -10.03
C ASP A 749 53.63 -11.28 -9.76
N GLU A 750 53.76 -10.48 -10.81
CA GLU A 750 54.31 -9.13 -10.73
C GLU A 750 53.41 -8.14 -10.00
N ASN A 751 52.10 -8.38 -9.96
CA ASN A 751 51.08 -7.60 -9.25
C ASN A 751 50.97 -7.99 -7.77
N LYS A 752 51.81 -8.92 -7.28
CA LYS A 752 51.81 -9.47 -5.92
C LYS A 752 50.62 -10.38 -5.59
N ASN A 753 49.81 -10.78 -6.59
CA ASN A 753 48.82 -11.81 -6.38
C ASN A 753 49.48 -13.12 -6.01
N LYS A 754 48.94 -13.89 -5.07
CA LYS A 754 49.57 -15.07 -4.52
C LYS A 754 48.65 -16.28 -4.62
N ILE A 755 49.26 -17.45 -4.87
CA ILE A 755 48.61 -18.74 -4.73
C ILE A 755 49.51 -19.70 -3.94
N THR A 756 48.93 -20.51 -3.09
CA THR A 756 49.67 -21.52 -2.31
C THR A 756 49.14 -22.92 -2.63
N LYS A 757 50.01 -23.79 -3.09
CA LYS A 757 49.69 -25.19 -3.40
C LYS A 757 50.52 -26.17 -2.57
N ARG A 758 49.91 -27.26 -2.14
CA ARG A 758 50.57 -28.34 -1.44
C ARG A 758 51.33 -29.24 -2.45
N ILE A 759 52.61 -29.46 -2.22
CA ILE A 759 53.43 -30.42 -2.99
C ILE A 759 53.91 -31.55 -2.08
N ILE A 760 53.99 -32.76 -2.61
CA ILE A 760 54.43 -33.97 -1.92
C ILE A 760 55.73 -34.40 -2.58
N LYS A 761 56.83 -34.46 -1.80
CA LYS A 761 58.11 -34.98 -2.24
C LYS A 761 58.22 -36.44 -1.82
N GLU A 762 58.43 -37.32 -2.83
CA GLU A 762 58.77 -38.74 -2.66
C GLU A 762 60.25 -38.96 -2.43
#